data_1703c513b8e3301e702dbe6989a9fd84
#
_entry.id   1703c513b8e3301e702dbe6989a9fd84
#
_cell.length_a   1.000
_cell.length_b   1.000
_cell.length_c   1.000
_cell.angle_alpha   90.00
_cell.angle_beta   90.00
_cell.angle_gamma   90.00
#
_symmetry.space_group_name_H-M   'P 1'
#
loop_
_entity.id
_entity.type
_entity.pdbx_description
1 polymer ?
#
loop_
_entity_poly.entity_id
_entity_poly.type
_entity_poly.pdbx_seq_one_letter_code
_entity_poly.pdbx_strand_id
1 'polypeptide(L)'
;KKSSYTVKEKKTLSLKSQITKKNISKVKKLVWTSKNKKIATVSAKGIVTGVKAGNTVVTCKVQYKAAGKKTYQTKTIQTKVKVSAVSSADEKFTVKWNDKSNIGPERTVSIAGGTSDSMTVKDNGEMRKDLSTQYLIKNEMGTGINLGNTMEATKAIDEIDNFKEATDFEQAWSAPITTQKYIDSVHSYGFNTIRIPVAWSNMISKDGNYTISDKMLGRVEEIVNYALNNGMYVIINDHYDYGWWGMFGSSDDTIRAKAWKKYEAIWTQISERFKNYSDHLIFESANEELTNHINDANLGLNTAINPKTETYDGNYLKGTLTLEECYETANKINQTFVNVVRKSGGNNEYRHLLIAGFGTDINNTLSSNYVMPTDTVEGNGNTKLSVSVHYYNPWEFCGDGMSGATYTEKDKEATEKQFAKLKKFTDQGYGVIVGEFGVCNPLQDGVTKWLQDTMEIAAKNGCIPLLWDTPGTYFDREACVMQFKDVAEMYNSITGASGDTNINSNTGFVKADVNYYTTLPESAKQVFQWKGEWKKNDGSNIGLDGNLVTSSGIEQFIKTESVSENEQITFNDWGYQSFLKLDWSKYKNPVVYCTFKEDTADAVGEVQFATTKKINGSIKDTVTLDYEAWNGKYVSIPGSILNTLQTDTERKYMYFTFGNAPVVTSITVYNLGE
;
A
#
# COMPACT_ATOMS: atom_id res chain seq x y z
N LYS A 1 -16.06 18.82 46.66
CA LYS A 1 -17.28 18.68 45.83
C LYS A 1 -17.26 19.76 44.77
N LYS A 2 -17.09 19.39 43.46
CA LYS A 2 -17.32 20.34 42.40
C LYS A 2 -18.84 20.47 42.17
N SER A 3 -19.36 21.67 42.06
CA SER A 3 -20.77 21.95 41.75
C SER A 3 -21.09 21.82 40.25
N SER A 4 -20.06 21.76 39.43
CA SER A 4 -20.17 21.62 37.99
C SER A 4 -19.04 20.76 37.40
N TYR A 5 -19.35 20.08 36.31
CA TYR A 5 -18.40 19.27 35.54
C TYR A 5 -18.54 19.62 34.05
N THR A 6 -17.44 19.51 33.32
CA THR A 6 -17.41 19.66 31.86
C THR A 6 -17.15 18.29 31.23
N VAL A 7 -17.85 17.99 30.16
CA VAL A 7 -17.64 16.82 29.30
C VAL A 7 -17.69 17.31 27.84
N LYS A 8 -16.82 16.83 26.98
CA LYS A 8 -16.88 17.13 25.54
C LYS A 8 -18.04 16.37 24.90
N GLU A 9 -18.57 16.84 23.77
CA GLU A 9 -19.52 16.08 22.94
C GLU A 9 -18.94 14.70 22.62
N LYS A 10 -19.81 13.69 22.55
CA LYS A 10 -19.46 12.27 22.31
C LYS A 10 -18.51 11.62 23.35
N LYS A 11 -18.04 12.36 24.35
CA LYS A 11 -17.21 11.82 25.45
C LYS A 11 -18.05 11.54 26.70
N THR A 12 -17.51 10.72 27.58
CA THR A 12 -18.18 10.28 28.81
C THR A 12 -17.49 10.78 30.07
N LEU A 13 -18.26 10.92 31.13
CA LEU A 13 -17.80 11.30 32.47
C LEU A 13 -18.55 10.48 33.52
N SER A 14 -17.84 9.82 34.45
CA SER A 14 -18.47 9.10 35.54
C SER A 14 -18.76 10.05 36.71
N LEU A 15 -20.03 10.37 36.97
CA LEU A 15 -20.45 11.09 38.13
C LEU A 15 -20.56 10.19 39.37
N LYS A 16 -20.72 8.89 39.20
CA LYS A 16 -20.77 7.94 40.35
C LYS A 16 -19.46 7.93 41.13
N SER A 17 -18.31 8.02 40.47
CA SER A 17 -17.00 8.09 41.10
C SER A 17 -16.76 9.39 41.88
N GLN A 18 -17.56 10.44 41.64
CA GLN A 18 -17.46 11.74 42.28
C GLN A 18 -18.34 11.86 43.55
N ILE A 19 -19.10 10.81 43.87
CA ILE A 19 -19.93 10.81 45.08
C ILE A 19 -19.08 10.39 46.28
N THR A 20 -18.89 11.33 47.23
CA THR A 20 -18.24 11.05 48.51
C THR A 20 -19.26 10.54 49.50
N LYS A 21 -18.99 9.40 50.11
CA LYS A 21 -19.79 8.83 51.19
C LYS A 21 -19.20 9.22 52.54
N LYS A 22 -19.93 10.06 53.32
CA LYS A 22 -19.54 10.42 54.68
C LYS A 22 -20.70 10.08 55.63
N ASN A 23 -20.43 9.33 56.66
CA ASN A 23 -21.42 8.86 57.67
C ASN A 23 -22.60 8.07 57.05
N ILE A 24 -22.32 7.26 56.03
CA ILE A 24 -23.29 6.38 55.38
C ILE A 24 -22.90 4.93 55.61
N SER A 25 -23.78 4.13 56.18
CA SER A 25 -23.55 2.70 56.36
C SER A 25 -23.90 1.85 55.14
N LYS A 26 -24.95 2.22 54.38
CA LYS A 26 -25.37 1.46 53.19
C LYS A 26 -26.07 2.37 52.17
N VAL A 27 -25.74 2.20 50.92
CA VAL A 27 -26.47 2.78 49.76
C VAL A 27 -27.34 1.68 49.15
N LYS A 28 -28.68 1.92 49.05
CA LYS A 28 -29.64 0.96 48.53
C LYS A 28 -29.84 1.14 47.02
N LYS A 29 -29.99 2.39 46.59
CA LYS A 29 -30.32 2.70 45.18
C LYS A 29 -29.81 4.06 44.79
N LEU A 30 -29.32 4.16 43.54
CA LEU A 30 -29.01 5.40 42.85
C LEU A 30 -29.89 5.50 41.60
N VAL A 31 -30.59 6.61 41.43
CA VAL A 31 -31.41 6.87 40.27
C VAL A 31 -30.92 8.16 39.64
N TRP A 32 -30.47 8.05 38.40
CA TRP A 32 -29.88 9.16 37.66
C TRP A 32 -30.84 9.67 36.61
N THR A 33 -30.95 10.98 36.44
CA THR A 33 -31.75 11.64 35.42
C THR A 33 -31.03 12.87 34.90
N SER A 34 -31.12 13.13 33.59
CA SER A 34 -30.70 14.37 32.98
C SER A 34 -31.89 15.25 32.69
N LYS A 35 -31.79 16.55 33.04
CA LYS A 35 -32.82 17.55 32.78
C LYS A 35 -33.02 17.77 31.27
N ASN A 36 -31.94 17.68 30.48
CA ASN A 36 -32.01 17.84 29.03
C ASN A 36 -31.15 16.75 28.35
N LYS A 37 -31.80 15.72 27.84
CA LYS A 37 -31.15 14.59 27.16
C LYS A 37 -30.58 14.97 25.79
N LYS A 38 -31.03 16.07 25.18
CA LYS A 38 -30.46 16.59 23.92
C LYS A 38 -29.09 17.23 24.15
N ILE A 39 -28.74 17.61 25.40
CA ILE A 39 -27.42 18.16 25.77
C ILE A 39 -26.53 17.08 26.37
N ALA A 40 -27.04 16.30 27.33
CA ALA A 40 -26.32 15.17 27.89
C ALA A 40 -27.29 14.07 28.36
N THR A 41 -26.91 12.82 28.13
CA THR A 41 -27.57 11.65 28.72
C THR A 41 -26.84 11.17 29.96
N VAL A 42 -27.50 10.37 30.78
CA VAL A 42 -26.86 9.70 31.91
C VAL A 42 -27.38 8.26 32.06
N SER A 43 -26.48 7.31 32.16
CA SER A 43 -26.81 5.89 32.35
C SER A 43 -27.21 5.57 33.79
N ALA A 44 -27.82 4.40 33.98
CA ALA A 44 -28.11 3.87 35.35
C ALA A 44 -26.85 3.69 36.21
N LYS A 45 -25.69 3.55 35.58
CA LYS A 45 -24.37 3.48 36.24
C LYS A 45 -23.82 4.85 36.63
N GLY A 46 -24.50 5.97 36.27
CA GLY A 46 -24.08 7.34 36.57
C GLY A 46 -22.97 7.85 35.64
N ILE A 47 -22.88 7.28 34.43
CA ILE A 47 -22.00 7.74 33.35
C ILE A 47 -22.77 8.74 32.54
N VAL A 48 -22.29 9.97 32.47
CA VAL A 48 -22.81 11.04 31.61
C VAL A 48 -22.14 10.99 30.27
N THR A 49 -22.94 11.07 29.18
CA THR A 49 -22.45 11.23 27.81
C THR A 49 -22.85 12.60 27.28
N GLY A 50 -21.90 13.39 26.78
CA GLY A 50 -22.17 14.64 26.09
C GLY A 50 -22.83 14.37 24.73
N VAL A 51 -23.97 15.01 24.45
CA VAL A 51 -24.71 14.83 23.17
C VAL A 51 -24.53 16.04 22.26
N LYS A 52 -24.72 17.24 22.79
CA LYS A 52 -24.58 18.50 22.07
C LYS A 52 -24.11 19.60 23.05
N ALA A 53 -23.30 20.53 22.53
CA ALA A 53 -22.83 21.67 23.34
C ALA A 53 -23.98 22.41 24.04
N GLY A 54 -23.76 22.73 25.29
CA GLY A 54 -24.75 23.40 26.13
C GLY A 54 -24.62 23.05 27.60
N ASN A 55 -25.57 23.53 28.39
CA ASN A 55 -25.58 23.29 29.85
C ASN A 55 -26.83 22.49 30.22
N THR A 56 -26.67 21.50 31.09
CA THR A 56 -27.77 20.75 31.66
C THR A 56 -27.52 20.45 33.15
N VAL A 57 -28.49 19.92 33.84
CA VAL A 57 -28.35 19.44 35.21
C VAL A 57 -28.61 17.95 35.24
N VAL A 58 -27.69 17.21 35.81
CA VAL A 58 -27.86 15.80 36.13
C VAL A 58 -28.21 15.66 37.58
N THR A 59 -29.28 14.94 37.86
CA THR A 59 -29.79 14.70 39.18
C THR A 59 -29.57 13.23 39.59
N CYS A 60 -29.07 13.00 40.79
CA CYS A 60 -29.00 11.68 41.39
C CYS A 60 -29.89 11.63 42.66
N LYS A 61 -30.91 10.78 42.66
CA LYS A 61 -31.66 10.43 43.86
C LYS A 61 -30.96 9.23 44.53
N VAL A 62 -30.44 9.46 45.73
CA VAL A 62 -29.69 8.46 46.51
C VAL A 62 -30.57 7.98 47.65
N GLN A 63 -30.86 6.68 47.70
CA GLN A 63 -31.50 6.05 48.84
C GLN A 63 -30.42 5.35 49.66
N TYR A 64 -30.27 5.79 50.92
CA TYR A 64 -29.17 5.36 51.80
C TYR A 64 -29.57 5.22 53.24
N LYS A 65 -28.81 4.44 53.99
CA LYS A 65 -28.82 4.38 55.46
C LYS A 65 -27.68 5.21 56.02
N ALA A 66 -27.97 6.16 56.90
CA ALA A 66 -26.94 6.83 57.69
C ALA A 66 -26.36 5.90 58.76
N ALA A 67 -25.13 6.15 59.19
CA ALA A 67 -24.52 5.40 60.28
C ALA A 67 -25.37 5.54 61.56
N GLY A 68 -25.66 4.43 62.25
CA GLY A 68 -26.51 4.36 63.46
C GLY A 68 -28.01 4.46 63.23
N LYS A 69 -28.50 4.61 62.01
CA LYS A 69 -29.95 4.66 61.73
C LYS A 69 -30.47 3.35 61.09
N LYS A 70 -31.71 2.95 61.52
CA LYS A 70 -32.36 1.70 61.07
C LYS A 70 -33.14 1.91 59.75
N THR A 71 -33.54 3.12 59.42
CA THR A 71 -34.40 3.46 58.27
C THR A 71 -33.60 4.03 57.06
N TYR A 72 -34.12 3.83 55.87
CA TYR A 72 -33.56 4.43 54.66
C TYR A 72 -34.07 5.86 54.47
N GLN A 73 -33.17 6.75 54.10
CA GLN A 73 -33.44 8.14 53.75
C GLN A 73 -33.16 8.36 52.25
N THR A 74 -33.81 9.36 51.65
CA THR A 74 -33.56 9.75 50.28
C THR A 74 -32.95 11.15 50.24
N LYS A 75 -31.88 11.32 49.47
CA LYS A 75 -31.27 12.62 49.20
C LYS A 75 -31.16 12.85 47.69
N THR A 76 -31.49 14.04 47.27
CA THR A 76 -31.32 14.48 45.85
C THR A 76 -30.03 15.29 45.76
N ILE A 77 -29.17 14.92 44.80
CA ILE A 77 -27.95 15.62 44.47
C ILE A 77 -28.09 16.15 43.05
N GLN A 78 -27.86 17.42 42.83
CA GLN A 78 -27.87 18.04 41.51
C GLN A 78 -26.47 18.50 41.16
N THR A 79 -26.09 18.30 39.91
CA THR A 79 -24.79 18.64 39.38
C THR A 79 -24.96 19.33 38.03
N LYS A 80 -24.39 20.52 37.90
CA LYS A 80 -24.33 21.19 36.59
C LYS A 80 -23.35 20.45 35.69
N VAL A 81 -23.78 20.17 34.46
CA VAL A 81 -22.95 19.57 33.44
C VAL A 81 -22.92 20.51 32.23
N LYS A 82 -21.71 20.99 31.90
CA LYS A 82 -21.44 21.73 30.68
C LYS A 82 -20.94 20.73 29.65
N VAL A 83 -21.61 20.62 28.54
CA VAL A 83 -21.08 19.94 27.36
C VAL A 83 -20.41 21.01 26.49
N SER A 84 -19.10 20.88 26.29
CA SER A 84 -18.40 21.71 25.33
C SER A 84 -18.51 21.10 23.94
N ALA A 85 -18.67 21.95 22.91
CA ALA A 85 -18.52 21.49 21.55
C ALA A 85 -17.14 20.83 21.39
N VAL A 86 -17.06 19.80 20.59
CA VAL A 86 -15.79 19.42 19.96
C VAL A 86 -15.58 20.52 18.93
N SER A 87 -14.62 21.41 19.13
CA SER A 87 -14.26 22.36 18.10
C SER A 87 -13.65 21.56 16.95
N SER A 88 -14.03 21.88 15.74
CA SER A 88 -13.43 21.32 14.52
C SER A 88 -11.96 21.76 14.33
N ALA A 89 -11.40 22.48 15.29
CA ALA A 89 -9.99 22.83 15.40
C ALA A 89 -9.23 21.95 16.40
N ASP A 90 -9.82 20.88 16.89
CA ASP A 90 -9.36 20.20 18.11
C ASP A 90 -8.79 18.85 17.87
N GLU A 91 -7.56 18.74 18.20
CA GLU A 91 -6.65 17.60 18.15
C GLU A 91 -6.42 17.16 16.70
N LYS A 92 -5.61 17.98 16.00
CA LYS A 92 -4.95 17.51 14.78
C LYS A 92 -4.36 16.13 15.07
N PHE A 93 -4.83 15.13 14.36
CA PHE A 93 -4.24 13.81 14.43
C PHE A 93 -2.76 13.93 14.07
N THR A 94 -1.89 13.39 14.89
CA THR A 94 -0.45 13.41 14.66
C THR A 94 0.12 12.02 14.83
N VAL A 95 1.02 11.67 13.93
CA VAL A 95 1.84 10.46 13.99
C VAL A 95 3.23 10.86 14.42
N LYS A 96 3.85 10.12 15.31
CA LYS A 96 5.23 10.38 15.69
C LYS A 96 6.16 10.14 14.51
N TRP A 97 6.93 11.15 14.18
CA TRP A 97 7.93 11.11 13.14
C TRP A 97 9.31 11.41 13.72
N ASN A 98 10.30 10.65 13.27
CA ASN A 98 11.70 10.84 13.62
C ASN A 98 12.39 11.68 12.54
N ASP A 99 12.86 12.85 12.91
CA ASP A 99 13.55 13.81 12.04
C ASP A 99 15.05 13.54 11.86
N LYS A 100 15.51 12.32 12.09
CA LYS A 100 16.92 11.90 12.10
C LYS A 100 17.73 12.34 13.35
N SER A 101 17.13 13.00 14.33
CA SER A 101 17.84 13.51 15.50
C SER A 101 18.39 12.41 16.41
N ASN A 102 17.89 11.20 16.31
CA ASN A 102 18.24 10.05 17.17
C ASN A 102 18.93 8.93 16.40
N ILE A 103 19.56 9.22 15.27
CA ILE A 103 20.36 8.23 14.54
C ILE A 103 21.65 7.94 15.32
N GLY A 104 21.94 6.65 15.47
CA GLY A 104 23.14 6.19 16.19
C GLY A 104 24.46 6.53 15.49
N PRO A 105 25.59 6.21 16.12
CA PRO A 105 26.89 6.42 15.51
C PRO A 105 27.04 5.62 14.21
N GLU A 106 27.75 6.21 13.27
CA GLU A 106 28.07 5.55 12.01
C GLU A 106 29.01 4.35 12.21
N ARG A 107 28.78 3.30 11.46
CA ARG A 107 29.70 2.17 11.32
C ARG A 107 29.85 1.78 9.85
N THR A 108 30.97 1.19 9.49
CA THR A 108 31.15 0.60 8.16
C THR A 108 30.72 -0.86 8.20
N VAL A 109 29.83 -1.26 7.31
CA VAL A 109 29.47 -2.66 7.09
C VAL A 109 30.03 -3.13 5.76
N SER A 110 30.49 -4.37 5.71
CA SER A 110 30.91 -5.03 4.48
C SER A 110 29.68 -5.65 3.84
N ILE A 111 29.48 -5.43 2.55
CA ILE A 111 28.30 -5.89 1.81
C ILE A 111 28.76 -6.82 0.67
N ALA A 112 28.93 -8.08 0.98
CA ALA A 112 29.29 -9.07 -0.04
C ALA A 112 28.15 -9.16 -1.09
N GLY A 113 28.52 -9.02 -2.37
CA GLY A 113 27.58 -9.05 -3.48
C GLY A 113 26.76 -7.78 -3.70
N GLY A 114 26.97 -6.73 -2.90
CA GLY A 114 26.35 -5.43 -3.13
C GLY A 114 26.91 -4.71 -4.36
N THR A 115 26.30 -3.58 -4.72
CA THR A 115 26.82 -2.69 -5.77
C THR A 115 28.13 -2.02 -5.32
N SER A 116 28.38 -2.02 -4.01
CA SER A 116 29.63 -1.62 -3.36
C SER A 116 30.03 -2.67 -2.33
N ASP A 117 31.34 -2.94 -2.18
CA ASP A 117 31.87 -3.92 -1.22
C ASP A 117 31.63 -3.53 0.24
N SER A 118 31.38 -2.28 0.52
CA SER A 118 31.10 -1.76 1.86
C SER A 118 30.29 -0.48 1.83
N MET A 119 29.62 -0.20 2.95
CA MET A 119 28.76 0.94 3.11
C MET A 119 28.90 1.53 4.52
N THR A 120 28.87 2.86 4.63
CA THR A 120 28.72 3.52 5.93
C THR A 120 27.24 3.59 6.29
N VAL A 121 26.90 3.09 7.47
CA VAL A 121 25.52 3.02 7.94
C VAL A 121 25.39 3.66 9.31
N LYS A 122 24.24 4.27 9.56
CA LYS A 122 23.89 4.89 10.84
C LYS A 122 23.13 3.95 11.77
N ASP A 123 23.25 2.67 11.55
CA ASP A 123 22.73 1.62 12.43
C ASP A 123 23.86 1.18 13.37
N ASN A 124 23.69 1.39 14.69
CA ASN A 124 24.70 1.05 15.69
C ASN A 124 24.78 -0.46 16.01
N GLY A 125 23.87 -1.28 15.43
CA GLY A 125 23.78 -2.71 15.72
C GLY A 125 23.21 -3.04 17.11
N GLU A 126 22.65 -2.07 17.83
CA GLU A 126 22.13 -2.28 19.17
C GLU A 126 20.72 -2.91 19.14
N MET A 127 20.54 -3.94 19.95
CA MET A 127 19.25 -4.56 20.16
C MET A 127 18.70 -4.18 21.54
N ARG A 128 17.67 -3.35 21.58
CA ARG A 128 17.00 -2.92 22.83
C ARG A 128 16.05 -4.01 23.32
N LYS A 129 16.58 -4.87 24.19
CA LYS A 129 15.94 -6.14 24.58
C LYS A 129 14.63 -5.96 25.37
N ASP A 130 14.50 -4.86 26.09
CA ASP A 130 13.37 -4.54 26.97
C ASP A 130 12.18 -3.87 26.28
N LEU A 131 12.35 -3.41 25.04
CA LEU A 131 11.27 -2.79 24.28
C LEU A 131 10.35 -3.84 23.63
N SER A 132 9.05 -3.64 23.73
CA SER A 132 8.06 -4.45 23.03
C SER A 132 7.76 -3.89 21.63
N THR A 133 7.26 -4.74 20.72
CA THR A 133 6.78 -4.28 19.40
C THR A 133 5.65 -3.26 19.55
N GLN A 134 4.76 -3.43 20.53
CA GLN A 134 3.71 -2.43 20.80
C GLN A 134 4.30 -1.06 21.20
N TYR A 135 5.41 -1.06 21.94
CA TYR A 135 6.10 0.18 22.27
C TYR A 135 6.65 0.87 21.02
N LEU A 136 7.30 0.11 20.13
CA LEU A 136 7.86 0.64 18.89
C LEU A 136 6.75 1.21 17.98
N ILE A 137 5.68 0.45 17.78
CA ILE A 137 4.51 0.89 17.00
C ILE A 137 3.95 2.21 17.54
N LYS A 138 3.79 2.30 18.84
CA LYS A 138 3.18 3.48 19.47
C LYS A 138 4.08 4.69 19.49
N ASN A 139 5.38 4.51 19.61
CA ASN A 139 6.30 5.59 19.96
C ASN A 139 7.34 5.91 18.89
N GLU A 140 7.65 5.00 17.97
CA GLU A 140 8.82 5.16 17.11
C GLU A 140 8.57 4.84 15.63
N MET A 141 7.76 3.83 15.30
CA MET A 141 7.58 3.38 13.91
C MET A 141 6.78 4.36 13.04
N GLY A 142 5.98 5.24 13.65
CA GLY A 142 5.27 6.31 12.95
C GLY A 142 4.24 5.81 11.94
N THR A 143 4.40 6.18 10.69
CA THR A 143 3.69 5.62 9.53
C THR A 143 4.68 4.98 8.58
N GLY A 144 4.22 4.06 7.73
CA GLY A 144 5.11 3.33 6.85
C GLY A 144 4.66 3.29 5.40
N ILE A 145 5.56 2.79 4.56
CA ILE A 145 5.37 2.63 3.12
C ILE A 145 6.00 1.32 2.67
N ASN A 146 5.47 0.74 1.61
CA ASN A 146 6.08 -0.40 0.92
C ASN A 146 6.93 0.07 -0.26
N LEU A 147 8.09 -0.55 -0.46
CA LEU A 147 8.87 -0.47 -1.67
C LEU A 147 8.35 -1.53 -2.65
N GLY A 148 7.09 -1.38 -3.09
CA GLY A 148 6.40 -2.37 -3.90
C GLY A 148 6.84 -2.40 -5.35
N ASN A 149 6.66 -3.56 -6.00
CA ASN A 149 7.06 -3.85 -7.37
C ASN A 149 8.55 -3.61 -7.63
N THR A 150 9.39 -3.98 -6.67
CA THR A 150 10.84 -3.73 -6.71
C THR A 150 11.62 -5.03 -6.49
N MET A 151 11.96 -5.38 -5.26
CA MET A 151 12.75 -6.59 -4.99
C MET A 151 11.93 -7.88 -5.07
N GLU A 152 10.61 -7.80 -5.00
CA GLU A 152 9.69 -8.92 -5.22
C GLU A 152 9.30 -9.12 -6.70
N ALA A 153 9.74 -8.21 -7.57
CA ALA A 153 9.48 -8.34 -9.00
C ALA A 153 10.12 -9.61 -9.57
N THR A 154 9.37 -10.31 -10.40
CA THR A 154 9.76 -11.58 -11.00
C THR A 154 9.72 -11.50 -12.52
N LYS A 155 10.36 -12.42 -13.21
CA LYS A 155 10.35 -12.55 -14.66
C LYS A 155 9.89 -13.91 -15.12
N ALA A 156 9.32 -13.96 -16.32
CA ALA A 156 9.01 -15.22 -16.96
C ALA A 156 10.28 -16.07 -17.14
N ILE A 157 10.11 -17.37 -17.14
CA ILE A 157 11.19 -18.36 -17.11
C ILE A 157 12.19 -18.27 -18.23
N ASP A 158 11.69 -18.05 -19.43
CA ASP A 158 12.50 -17.92 -20.63
C ASP A 158 13.37 -16.63 -20.62
N GLU A 159 13.00 -15.66 -19.79
CA GLU A 159 13.73 -14.42 -19.62
C GLU A 159 14.71 -14.42 -18.44
N ILE A 160 14.49 -15.28 -17.43
CA ILE A 160 15.23 -15.24 -16.15
C ILE A 160 16.74 -15.46 -16.34
N ASP A 161 17.14 -16.25 -17.33
CA ASP A 161 18.56 -16.51 -17.62
C ASP A 161 19.30 -15.29 -18.19
N ASN A 162 18.57 -14.26 -18.61
CA ASN A 162 19.16 -12.98 -19.04
C ASN A 162 19.49 -12.06 -17.86
N PHE A 163 18.92 -12.30 -16.69
CA PHE A 163 19.08 -11.52 -15.49
C PHE A 163 20.29 -12.04 -14.70
N LYS A 164 21.31 -11.22 -14.52
CA LYS A 164 22.58 -11.58 -13.89
C LYS A 164 22.86 -10.82 -12.59
N GLU A 165 22.19 -9.69 -12.43
CA GLU A 165 22.35 -8.83 -11.26
C GLU A 165 20.99 -8.71 -10.53
N ALA A 166 21.04 -8.46 -9.23
CA ALA A 166 19.82 -8.24 -8.46
C ALA A 166 19.06 -6.99 -8.94
N THR A 167 19.78 -5.99 -9.46
CA THR A 167 19.21 -4.79 -10.07
C THR A 167 18.42 -5.05 -11.36
N ASP A 168 18.71 -6.16 -12.05
CA ASP A 168 17.92 -6.55 -13.23
C ASP A 168 16.50 -6.94 -12.80
N PHE A 169 16.37 -7.67 -11.69
CA PHE A 169 15.08 -8.04 -11.11
C PHE A 169 14.40 -6.82 -10.49
N GLU A 170 15.13 -5.96 -9.79
CA GLU A 170 14.62 -4.71 -9.24
C GLU A 170 13.88 -3.87 -10.28
N GLN A 171 14.37 -3.88 -11.53
CA GLN A 171 13.79 -3.15 -12.64
C GLN A 171 12.75 -3.94 -13.46
N ALA A 172 12.52 -5.20 -13.12
CA ALA A 172 11.72 -6.12 -13.95
C ALA A 172 10.26 -5.68 -14.14
N TRP A 173 9.67 -4.97 -13.16
CA TRP A 173 8.33 -4.40 -13.23
C TRP A 173 8.36 -2.86 -13.30
N SER A 174 9.32 -2.33 -14.07
CA SER A 174 9.45 -0.90 -14.38
C SER A 174 9.83 0.00 -13.20
N ALA A 175 10.29 -0.55 -12.08
CA ALA A 175 10.86 0.27 -11.02
C ALA A 175 12.23 0.83 -11.46
N PRO A 176 12.58 2.07 -11.11
CA PRO A 176 13.95 2.52 -11.21
C PRO A 176 14.79 1.86 -10.11
N ILE A 177 16.12 1.80 -10.32
CA ILE A 177 17.02 1.35 -9.28
C ILE A 177 16.87 2.24 -8.03
N THR A 178 16.62 1.62 -6.89
CA THR A 178 16.45 2.31 -5.62
C THR A 178 17.74 2.99 -5.17
N THR A 179 17.67 4.24 -4.78
CA THR A 179 18.81 5.04 -4.34
C THR A 179 18.63 5.58 -2.93
N GLN A 180 19.72 5.95 -2.27
CA GLN A 180 19.64 6.67 -0.99
C GLN A 180 18.78 7.93 -1.10
N LYS A 181 18.91 8.69 -2.21
CA LYS A 181 18.13 9.91 -2.46
C LYS A 181 16.63 9.64 -2.45
N TYR A 182 16.19 8.54 -3.07
CA TYR A 182 14.76 8.19 -3.07
C TYR A 182 14.28 7.87 -1.64
N ILE A 183 15.04 7.07 -0.89
CA ILE A 183 14.69 6.73 0.50
C ILE A 183 14.72 7.98 1.41
N ASP A 184 15.66 8.90 1.18
CA ASP A 184 15.70 10.20 1.88
C ASP A 184 14.44 11.01 1.60
N SER A 185 13.98 11.01 0.35
CA SER A 185 12.72 11.65 -0.03
C SER A 185 11.52 11.01 0.67
N VAL A 186 11.40 9.70 0.64
CA VAL A 186 10.34 8.97 1.36
C VAL A 186 10.30 9.39 2.83
N HIS A 187 11.43 9.39 3.50
CA HIS A 187 11.53 9.81 4.90
C HIS A 187 11.10 11.28 5.10
N SER A 188 11.43 12.16 4.15
CA SER A 188 11.10 13.59 4.24
C SER A 188 9.59 13.89 4.28
N TYR A 189 8.76 13.00 3.76
CA TYR A 189 7.29 13.08 3.85
C TYR A 189 6.72 12.46 5.14
N GLY A 190 7.57 12.03 6.05
CA GLY A 190 7.15 11.57 7.37
C GLY A 190 7.02 10.06 7.54
N PHE A 191 7.48 9.28 6.58
CA PHE A 191 7.51 7.82 6.72
C PHE A 191 8.69 7.40 7.60
N ASN A 192 8.40 6.72 8.71
CA ASN A 192 9.40 6.18 9.62
C ASN A 192 9.64 4.68 9.46
N THR A 193 8.81 3.99 8.71
CA THR A 193 8.90 2.56 8.47
C THR A 193 8.84 2.29 6.98
N ILE A 194 9.70 1.40 6.48
CA ILE A 194 9.63 0.90 5.11
C ILE A 194 9.56 -0.62 5.13
N ARG A 195 8.66 -1.18 4.33
CA ARG A 195 8.61 -2.62 4.06
C ARG A 195 9.18 -2.87 2.68
N ILE A 196 10.10 -3.80 2.59
CA ILE A 196 10.80 -4.21 1.37
C ILE A 196 10.38 -5.64 1.07
N PRO A 197 9.36 -5.84 0.22
CA PRO A 197 9.00 -7.15 -0.28
C PRO A 197 10.15 -7.75 -1.09
N VAL A 198 10.40 -9.07 -0.97
CA VAL A 198 11.51 -9.73 -1.68
C VAL A 198 11.08 -11.09 -2.25
N ALA A 199 11.44 -11.35 -3.51
CA ALA A 199 11.36 -12.66 -4.14
C ALA A 199 12.77 -13.29 -4.15
N TRP A 200 13.08 -14.03 -3.10
CA TRP A 200 14.41 -14.64 -2.94
C TRP A 200 14.73 -15.68 -4.00
N SER A 201 13.70 -16.33 -4.58
CA SER A 201 13.85 -17.31 -5.64
C SER A 201 14.40 -16.74 -6.95
N ASN A 202 14.40 -15.42 -7.11
CA ASN A 202 15.02 -14.76 -8.26
C ASN A 202 16.48 -15.19 -8.46
N MET A 203 17.22 -15.35 -7.36
CA MET A 203 18.63 -15.67 -7.40
C MET A 203 18.99 -16.74 -6.36
N ILE A 204 18.22 -17.83 -6.30
CA ILE A 204 18.45 -18.98 -5.42
C ILE A 204 19.01 -20.17 -6.21
N SER A 205 19.89 -20.98 -5.59
CA SER A 205 20.41 -22.16 -6.25
C SER A 205 19.36 -23.23 -6.48
N LYS A 206 19.44 -23.94 -7.62
CA LYS A 206 18.53 -25.02 -8.00
C LYS A 206 19.07 -26.43 -7.67
N ASP A 207 20.15 -26.49 -6.88
CA ASP A 207 20.82 -27.74 -6.50
C ASP A 207 20.17 -28.47 -5.30
N GLY A 208 19.05 -27.94 -4.81
CA GLY A 208 18.36 -28.42 -3.63
C GLY A 208 18.96 -27.99 -2.30
N ASN A 209 20.01 -27.15 -2.31
CA ASN A 209 20.55 -26.48 -1.12
C ASN A 209 19.89 -25.15 -0.85
N TYR A 210 19.25 -24.57 -1.89
CA TYR A 210 18.57 -23.29 -1.82
C TYR A 210 19.46 -22.15 -1.32
N THR A 211 20.67 -22.06 -1.88
CA THR A 211 21.61 -21.00 -1.56
C THR A 211 21.20 -19.73 -2.28
N ILE A 212 20.93 -18.67 -1.52
CA ILE A 212 20.64 -17.35 -2.07
C ILE A 212 21.97 -16.74 -2.53
N SER A 213 21.96 -16.16 -3.74
CA SER A 213 23.14 -15.45 -4.25
C SER A 213 23.52 -14.27 -3.35
N ASP A 214 24.81 -14.09 -3.12
CA ASP A 214 25.31 -12.90 -2.41
C ASP A 214 24.87 -11.60 -3.09
N LYS A 215 24.68 -11.58 -4.42
CA LYS A 215 24.17 -10.42 -5.14
C LYS A 215 22.79 -10.01 -4.68
N MET A 216 21.87 -10.98 -4.48
CA MET A 216 20.52 -10.71 -4.00
C MET A 216 20.54 -10.25 -2.54
N LEU A 217 21.27 -10.98 -1.68
CA LEU A 217 21.42 -10.60 -0.27
C LEU A 217 22.09 -9.22 -0.13
N GLY A 218 23.13 -8.95 -0.91
CA GLY A 218 23.87 -7.68 -0.88
C GLY A 218 22.99 -6.50 -1.32
N ARG A 219 22.22 -6.67 -2.41
CA ARG A 219 21.34 -5.60 -2.88
C ARG A 219 20.23 -5.28 -1.88
N VAL A 220 19.60 -6.29 -1.30
CA VAL A 220 18.58 -6.08 -0.25
C VAL A 220 19.23 -5.39 0.96
N GLU A 221 20.44 -5.79 1.36
CA GLU A 221 21.16 -5.16 2.47
C GLU A 221 21.49 -3.69 2.20
N GLU A 222 21.87 -3.33 0.97
CA GLU A 222 22.05 -1.91 0.59
C GLU A 222 20.78 -1.09 0.79
N ILE A 223 19.64 -1.59 0.30
CA ILE A 223 18.35 -0.88 0.44
C ILE A 223 17.95 -0.77 1.92
N VAL A 224 18.15 -1.84 2.69
CA VAL A 224 17.96 -1.80 4.16
C VAL A 224 18.79 -0.67 4.78
N ASN A 225 20.07 -0.58 4.39
CA ASN A 225 20.98 0.44 4.93
C ASN A 225 20.61 1.85 4.50
N TYR A 226 20.06 2.06 3.31
CA TYR A 226 19.53 3.37 2.90
C TYR A 226 18.41 3.86 3.86
N ALA A 227 17.54 2.96 4.29
CA ALA A 227 16.48 3.30 5.24
C ALA A 227 17.03 3.52 6.66
N LEU A 228 17.94 2.66 7.12
CA LEU A 228 18.58 2.80 8.43
C LEU A 228 19.39 4.11 8.54
N ASN A 229 19.98 4.60 7.44
CA ASN A 229 20.65 5.91 7.38
C ASN A 229 19.71 7.09 7.70
N ASN A 230 18.40 6.88 7.57
CA ASN A 230 17.37 7.83 7.97
C ASN A 230 16.76 7.53 9.36
N GLY A 231 17.26 6.50 10.06
CA GLY A 231 16.68 6.06 11.33
C GLY A 231 15.31 5.39 11.18
N MET A 232 14.96 4.96 9.97
CA MET A 232 13.70 4.27 9.70
C MET A 232 13.72 2.84 10.25
N TYR A 233 12.55 2.31 10.54
CA TYR A 233 12.33 0.88 10.72
C TYR A 233 12.21 0.20 9.35
N VAL A 234 12.75 -0.98 9.23
CA VAL A 234 12.75 -1.74 7.98
C VAL A 234 12.13 -3.11 8.22
N ILE A 235 11.22 -3.51 7.35
CA ILE A 235 10.62 -4.84 7.35
C ILE A 235 11.03 -5.53 6.06
N ILE A 236 11.60 -6.72 6.14
CA ILE A 236 11.89 -7.59 4.98
C ILE A 236 11.15 -8.90 5.12
N ASN A 237 10.68 -9.45 4.01
CA ASN A 237 9.91 -10.69 3.99
C ASN A 237 10.37 -11.66 2.88
N ASP A 238 9.67 -12.77 2.78
CA ASP A 238 9.57 -13.59 1.58
C ASP A 238 8.16 -13.41 1.03
N HIS A 239 8.07 -12.77 -0.14
CA HIS A 239 6.80 -12.32 -0.73
C HIS A 239 6.15 -13.43 -1.57
N TYR A 240 5.44 -13.08 -2.64
CA TYR A 240 4.82 -14.06 -3.55
C TYR A 240 5.82 -15.09 -4.10
N ASP A 241 7.00 -14.64 -4.45
CA ASP A 241 8.19 -15.42 -4.79
C ASP A 241 7.90 -16.59 -5.75
N TYR A 242 7.21 -16.31 -6.86
CA TYR A 242 6.76 -17.29 -7.87
C TYR A 242 5.72 -18.31 -7.38
N GLY A 243 5.11 -18.11 -6.24
CA GLY A 243 4.07 -19.00 -5.71
C GLY A 243 4.55 -20.39 -5.32
N TRP A 244 5.84 -20.57 -5.03
CA TRP A 244 6.38 -21.86 -4.59
C TRP A 244 5.73 -22.37 -3.28
N TRP A 245 5.05 -21.48 -2.57
CA TRP A 245 4.27 -21.78 -1.37
C TRP A 245 3.26 -22.92 -1.55
N GLY A 246 2.74 -23.13 -2.76
CA GLY A 246 1.86 -24.25 -3.10
C GLY A 246 2.50 -25.64 -2.92
N MET A 247 3.82 -25.71 -2.81
CA MET A 247 4.53 -26.95 -2.50
C MET A 247 4.18 -27.51 -1.12
N PHE A 248 3.82 -26.69 -0.16
CA PHE A 248 3.45 -27.12 1.19
C PHE A 248 2.18 -28.00 1.20
N GLY A 249 1.25 -27.76 0.29
CA GLY A 249 0.00 -28.52 0.17
C GLY A 249 0.06 -29.73 -0.76
N SER A 250 1.21 -29.99 -1.40
CA SER A 250 1.34 -31.09 -2.34
C SER A 250 0.97 -32.44 -1.71
N SER A 251 0.35 -33.32 -2.48
CA SER A 251 0.10 -34.72 -2.09
C SER A 251 1.37 -35.58 -2.04
N ASP A 252 2.46 -35.10 -2.63
CA ASP A 252 3.77 -35.77 -2.64
C ASP A 252 4.62 -35.34 -1.44
N ASP A 253 4.96 -36.27 -0.56
CA ASP A 253 5.76 -36.03 0.63
C ASP A 253 7.15 -35.46 0.32
N THR A 254 7.73 -35.85 -0.81
CA THR A 254 9.04 -35.35 -1.24
C THR A 254 8.97 -33.85 -1.59
N ILE A 255 7.90 -33.44 -2.23
CA ILE A 255 7.65 -32.05 -2.58
C ILE A 255 7.44 -31.21 -1.32
N ARG A 256 6.58 -31.69 -0.39
CA ARG A 256 6.40 -31.00 0.90
C ARG A 256 7.71 -30.89 1.68
N ALA A 257 8.53 -31.95 1.70
CA ALA A 257 9.84 -31.90 2.34
C ALA A 257 10.78 -30.87 1.70
N LYS A 258 10.74 -30.70 0.38
CA LYS A 258 11.48 -29.62 -0.31
C LYS A 258 11.00 -28.23 0.10
N ALA A 259 9.68 -28.03 0.24
CA ALA A 259 9.13 -26.75 0.69
C ALA A 259 9.66 -26.36 2.08
N TRP A 260 9.62 -27.28 3.03
CA TRP A 260 10.17 -27.05 4.38
C TRP A 260 11.65 -26.75 4.35
N LYS A 261 12.44 -27.54 3.58
CA LYS A 261 13.87 -27.32 3.43
C LYS A 261 14.18 -25.95 2.82
N LYS A 262 13.43 -25.55 1.78
CA LYS A 262 13.60 -24.25 1.12
C LYS A 262 13.32 -23.11 2.10
N TYR A 263 12.19 -23.17 2.80
CA TYR A 263 11.80 -22.15 3.76
C TYR A 263 12.84 -21.97 4.89
N GLU A 264 13.27 -23.08 5.48
CA GLU A 264 14.30 -23.06 6.51
C GLU A 264 15.63 -22.52 5.97
N ALA A 265 16.02 -22.91 4.74
CA ALA A 265 17.26 -22.43 4.11
C ALA A 265 17.23 -20.92 3.84
N ILE A 266 16.12 -20.39 3.31
CA ILE A 266 15.93 -18.95 3.08
C ILE A 266 16.09 -18.19 4.40
N TRP A 267 15.32 -18.51 5.42
CA TRP A 267 15.33 -17.77 6.68
C TRP A 267 16.62 -17.98 7.48
N THR A 268 17.31 -19.10 7.34
CA THR A 268 18.64 -19.31 7.94
C THR A 268 19.65 -18.32 7.35
N GLN A 269 19.71 -18.19 6.04
CA GLN A 269 20.64 -17.30 5.36
C GLN A 269 20.35 -15.83 5.64
N ILE A 270 19.07 -15.42 5.59
CA ILE A 270 18.65 -14.07 5.97
C ILE A 270 19.06 -13.78 7.43
N SER A 271 18.75 -14.70 8.33
CA SER A 271 19.06 -14.53 9.76
C SER A 271 20.55 -14.37 10.01
N GLU A 272 21.39 -15.17 9.35
CA GLU A 272 22.86 -15.07 9.46
C GLU A 272 23.40 -13.75 8.88
N ARG A 273 22.88 -13.34 7.70
CA ARG A 273 23.29 -12.09 7.06
C ARG A 273 23.03 -10.87 7.93
N PHE A 274 21.87 -10.80 8.55
CA PHE A 274 21.39 -9.62 9.24
C PHE A 274 21.46 -9.71 10.78
N LYS A 275 22.09 -10.72 11.35
CA LYS A 275 22.07 -10.95 12.80
C LYS A 275 22.69 -9.83 13.66
N ASN A 276 23.55 -9.02 13.10
CA ASN A 276 24.23 -7.92 13.79
C ASN A 276 23.55 -6.55 13.58
N TYR A 277 22.42 -6.51 12.89
CA TYR A 277 21.63 -5.30 12.73
C TYR A 277 20.75 -5.04 13.95
N SER A 278 20.44 -3.75 14.20
CA SER A 278 19.67 -3.32 15.35
C SER A 278 18.20 -3.79 15.31
N ASP A 279 17.42 -3.40 16.32
CA ASP A 279 15.97 -3.63 16.41
C ASP A 279 15.15 -2.79 15.42
N HIS A 280 15.79 -1.91 14.66
CA HIS A 280 15.14 -1.22 13.52
C HIS A 280 14.90 -2.16 12.33
N LEU A 281 15.58 -3.30 12.24
CA LEU A 281 15.31 -4.31 11.21
C LEU A 281 14.40 -5.40 11.76
N ILE A 282 13.25 -5.58 11.14
CA ILE A 282 12.19 -6.54 11.47
C ILE A 282 12.10 -7.57 10.36
N PHE A 283 11.91 -8.84 10.70
CA PHE A 283 11.67 -9.90 9.72
C PHE A 283 10.19 -10.27 9.72
N GLU A 284 9.62 -10.44 8.53
CA GLU A 284 8.23 -10.86 8.32
C GLU A 284 8.18 -12.24 7.67
N SER A 285 7.41 -13.16 8.25
CA SER A 285 7.46 -14.60 7.95
C SER A 285 7.01 -14.97 6.53
N ALA A 286 6.08 -14.23 5.97
CA ALA A 286 5.50 -14.43 4.64
C ALA A 286 4.64 -13.20 4.28
N ASN A 287 4.08 -13.20 3.09
CA ASN A 287 3.10 -12.22 2.65
C ASN A 287 1.66 -12.79 2.73
N GLU A 288 0.90 -12.74 1.65
CA GLU A 288 -0.51 -13.17 1.54
C GLU A 288 -0.70 -14.67 1.27
N GLU A 289 0.39 -15.40 1.03
CA GLU A 289 0.36 -16.77 0.54
C GLU A 289 -0.09 -17.78 1.58
N LEU A 290 -0.02 -17.44 2.88
CA LEU A 290 -0.47 -18.32 3.97
C LEU A 290 -1.99 -18.39 4.05
N THR A 291 -2.61 -18.97 3.03
CA THR A 291 -4.05 -19.22 2.88
C THR A 291 -4.29 -20.61 2.31
N ASN A 292 -5.43 -20.80 1.62
CA ASN A 292 -5.60 -21.91 0.69
C ASN A 292 -4.57 -21.89 -0.46
N HIS A 293 -3.81 -20.82 -0.64
CA HIS A 293 -2.75 -20.74 -1.63
C HIS A 293 -1.56 -21.66 -1.33
N ILE A 294 -1.32 -22.01 -0.06
CA ILE A 294 -0.36 -23.08 0.26
C ILE A 294 -0.79 -24.46 -0.26
N ASN A 295 -2.03 -24.58 -0.70
CA ASN A 295 -2.62 -25.74 -1.35
C ASN A 295 -2.74 -25.57 -2.87
N ASP A 296 -2.56 -24.36 -3.34
CA ASP A 296 -2.80 -23.98 -4.71
C ASP A 296 -1.50 -23.91 -5.49
N ALA A 297 -1.05 -25.07 -5.89
CA ALA A 297 0.06 -25.19 -6.79
C ALA A 297 -0.14 -24.43 -8.11
N ASN A 298 -1.32 -23.97 -8.35
CA ASN A 298 -1.68 -23.21 -9.54
C ASN A 298 -2.13 -21.80 -9.20
N LEU A 299 -1.51 -21.10 -8.38
CA LEU A 299 -1.86 -19.67 -8.24
C LEU A 299 -1.98 -18.98 -9.60
N GLY A 300 -2.83 -19.64 -10.41
CA GLY A 300 -3.38 -19.21 -11.69
C GLY A 300 -2.38 -18.97 -12.78
N LEU A 301 -1.13 -19.30 -12.63
CA LEU A 301 -0.18 -18.72 -13.54
C LEU A 301 0.96 -19.66 -13.89
N ASN A 302 1.24 -19.67 -15.16
CA ASN A 302 2.39 -20.25 -15.86
C ASN A 302 3.76 -19.87 -15.26
N THR A 303 3.80 -19.30 -14.08
CA THR A 303 5.00 -18.81 -13.39
C THR A 303 5.36 -19.59 -12.14
N ALA A 304 4.49 -20.49 -11.69
CA ALA A 304 4.77 -21.28 -10.49
C ALA A 304 5.88 -22.32 -10.74
N ILE A 305 6.76 -22.48 -9.77
CA ILE A 305 7.87 -23.44 -9.85
C ILE A 305 7.32 -24.85 -9.82
N ASN A 306 7.62 -25.66 -10.85
CA ASN A 306 7.41 -27.10 -10.80
C ASN A 306 8.34 -27.70 -9.74
N PRO A 307 7.79 -28.26 -8.65
CA PRO A 307 8.61 -28.73 -7.55
C PRO A 307 9.40 -30.01 -7.87
N LYS A 308 9.09 -30.71 -8.97
CA LYS A 308 9.83 -31.90 -9.42
C LYS A 308 11.07 -31.54 -10.20
N THR A 309 10.96 -30.55 -11.06
CA THR A 309 12.04 -30.09 -11.95
C THR A 309 12.72 -28.85 -11.45
N GLU A 310 12.10 -28.17 -10.46
CA GLU A 310 12.49 -26.84 -9.97
C GLU A 310 12.56 -25.80 -11.10
N THR A 311 11.72 -26.03 -12.11
CA THR A 311 11.52 -25.17 -13.25
C THR A 311 10.11 -24.58 -13.20
N TYR A 312 9.92 -23.47 -13.82
CA TYR A 312 8.64 -22.76 -13.86
C TYR A 312 7.82 -23.29 -15.05
N ASP A 313 7.09 -24.32 -14.97
CA ASP A 313 6.31 -24.89 -16.07
C ASP A 313 4.80 -24.95 -15.80
N GLY A 314 4.34 -24.47 -14.66
CA GLY A 314 2.92 -24.39 -14.32
C GLY A 314 2.17 -25.74 -14.21
N ASN A 315 2.84 -26.84 -14.48
CA ASN A 315 2.25 -28.20 -14.53
C ASN A 315 2.64 -29.04 -13.31
N TYR A 316 2.39 -28.55 -12.11
CA TYR A 316 2.70 -29.30 -10.92
C TYR A 316 1.45 -29.73 -10.13
N LEU A 317 1.65 -30.62 -9.19
CA LEU A 317 0.56 -31.28 -8.51
C LEU A 317 -0.24 -30.30 -7.65
N LYS A 318 -1.56 -30.27 -7.87
CA LYS A 318 -2.49 -29.54 -7.01
C LYS A 318 -2.42 -30.09 -5.59
N GLY A 319 -2.43 -29.20 -4.62
CA GLY A 319 -2.51 -29.56 -3.21
C GLY A 319 -3.86 -30.19 -2.85
N THR A 320 -3.87 -30.91 -1.75
CA THR A 320 -5.03 -31.70 -1.28
C THR A 320 -5.49 -31.33 0.12
N LEU A 321 -4.91 -30.27 0.72
CA LEU A 321 -5.26 -29.84 2.06
C LEU A 321 -6.69 -29.26 2.12
N THR A 322 -7.42 -29.58 3.16
CA THR A 322 -8.62 -28.86 3.55
C THR A 322 -8.27 -27.45 4.05
N LEU A 323 -9.26 -26.58 4.17
CA LEU A 323 -9.03 -25.23 4.73
C LEU A 323 -8.46 -25.28 6.15
N GLU A 324 -8.89 -26.23 6.98
CA GLU A 324 -8.38 -26.42 8.33
C GLU A 324 -6.91 -26.83 8.32
N GLU A 325 -6.53 -27.79 7.47
CA GLU A 325 -5.14 -28.22 7.27
C GLU A 325 -4.27 -27.07 6.68
N CYS A 326 -4.85 -26.17 5.88
CA CYS A 326 -4.15 -24.95 5.44
C CYS A 326 -3.82 -24.04 6.63
N TYR A 327 -4.77 -23.85 7.59
CA TYR A 327 -4.48 -23.11 8.82
C TYR A 327 -3.39 -23.77 9.66
N GLU A 328 -3.45 -25.08 9.85
CA GLU A 328 -2.44 -25.86 10.59
C GLU A 328 -1.05 -25.70 9.94
N THR A 329 -0.99 -25.79 8.61
CA THR A 329 0.25 -25.61 7.85
C THR A 329 0.78 -24.17 7.96
N ALA A 330 -0.07 -23.17 7.83
CA ALA A 330 0.30 -21.76 8.01
C ALA A 330 0.83 -21.48 9.43
N ASN A 331 0.15 -22.00 10.47
CA ASN A 331 0.63 -21.90 11.85
C ASN A 331 2.01 -22.57 12.04
N LYS A 332 2.22 -23.72 11.39
CA LYS A 332 3.52 -24.42 11.43
C LYS A 332 4.61 -23.65 10.69
N ILE A 333 4.30 -23.02 9.54
CA ILE A 333 5.24 -22.17 8.81
C ILE A 333 5.67 -21.01 9.71
N ASN A 334 4.73 -20.30 10.32
CA ASN A 334 4.98 -19.19 11.23
C ASN A 334 5.81 -19.63 12.45
N GLN A 335 5.54 -20.80 13.02
CA GLN A 335 6.34 -21.33 14.14
C GLN A 335 7.75 -21.69 13.69
N THR A 336 7.91 -22.29 12.50
CA THR A 336 9.22 -22.63 11.92
C THR A 336 10.06 -21.37 11.71
N PHE A 337 9.45 -20.30 11.20
CA PHE A 337 10.09 -19.00 11.08
C PHE A 337 10.69 -18.51 12.41
N VAL A 338 9.87 -18.46 13.46
CA VAL A 338 10.34 -18.04 14.79
C VAL A 338 11.50 -18.92 15.24
N ASN A 339 11.37 -20.23 15.10
CA ASN A 339 12.40 -21.18 15.54
C ASN A 339 13.73 -20.97 14.81
N VAL A 340 13.68 -20.79 13.47
CA VAL A 340 14.89 -20.58 12.65
C VAL A 340 15.57 -19.28 13.02
N VAL A 341 14.82 -18.19 13.07
CA VAL A 341 15.38 -16.87 13.40
C VAL A 341 15.99 -16.87 14.80
N ARG A 342 15.30 -17.38 15.81
CA ARG A 342 15.80 -17.41 17.20
C ARG A 342 17.04 -18.28 17.34
N LYS A 343 17.08 -19.42 16.64
CA LYS A 343 18.24 -20.34 16.67
C LYS A 343 19.51 -19.73 16.11
N SER A 344 19.44 -18.75 15.21
CA SER A 344 20.61 -18.08 14.63
C SER A 344 21.39 -17.25 15.67
N GLY A 345 20.78 -16.91 16.80
CA GLY A 345 21.42 -16.21 17.91
C GLY A 345 21.73 -14.73 17.63
N GLY A 346 22.61 -14.15 18.44
CA GLY A 346 22.95 -12.73 18.35
C GLY A 346 21.75 -11.82 18.57
N ASN A 347 21.60 -10.77 17.76
CA ASN A 347 20.47 -9.86 17.86
C ASN A 347 19.14 -10.55 17.52
N ASN A 348 19.18 -11.64 16.78
CA ASN A 348 17.96 -12.38 16.38
C ASN A 348 17.25 -13.06 17.56
N GLU A 349 17.92 -13.26 18.68
CA GLU A 349 17.24 -13.72 19.92
C GLU A 349 16.16 -12.74 20.38
N TYR A 350 16.34 -11.45 20.13
CA TYR A 350 15.45 -10.39 20.61
C TYR A 350 14.84 -9.56 19.46
N ARG A 351 15.14 -9.90 18.21
CA ARG A 351 14.61 -9.20 17.04
C ARG A 351 13.08 -9.24 17.04
N HIS A 352 12.46 -8.12 16.70
CA HIS A 352 11.03 -8.06 16.50
C HIS A 352 10.67 -8.85 15.23
N LEU A 353 9.67 -9.70 15.33
CA LEU A 353 9.20 -10.57 14.25
C LEU A 353 7.76 -10.24 13.91
N LEU A 354 7.48 -10.11 12.62
CA LEU A 354 6.16 -9.89 12.07
C LEU A 354 5.65 -11.21 11.51
N ILE A 355 4.53 -11.67 12.02
CA ILE A 355 3.95 -12.98 11.72
C ILE A 355 2.80 -12.77 10.74
N ALA A 356 2.89 -13.36 9.57
CA ALA A 356 1.84 -13.25 8.56
C ALA A 356 0.52 -13.82 9.08
N GLY A 357 -0.54 -13.03 9.01
CA GLY A 357 -1.90 -13.48 9.23
C GLY A 357 -2.33 -14.49 8.16
N PHE A 358 -3.46 -15.16 8.36
CA PHE A 358 -3.97 -16.08 7.34
C PHE A 358 -4.49 -15.28 6.13
N GLY A 359 -3.70 -15.29 5.05
CA GLY A 359 -3.86 -14.42 3.89
C GLY A 359 -3.80 -12.94 4.20
N THR A 360 -3.19 -12.59 5.31
CA THR A 360 -3.18 -11.23 5.86
C THR A 360 -4.58 -10.57 5.97
N ASP A 361 -5.65 -11.34 5.72
CA ASP A 361 -7.03 -10.87 5.91
C ASP A 361 -7.39 -10.81 7.41
N ILE A 362 -7.96 -9.70 7.83
CA ILE A 362 -8.30 -9.47 9.25
C ILE A 362 -9.26 -10.53 9.79
N ASN A 363 -10.32 -10.88 9.04
CA ASN A 363 -11.33 -11.81 9.55
C ASN A 363 -10.80 -13.26 9.59
N ASN A 364 -10.06 -13.66 8.57
CA ASN A 364 -9.43 -14.97 8.53
C ASN A 364 -8.38 -15.12 9.63
N THR A 365 -7.58 -14.09 9.89
CA THR A 365 -6.59 -14.05 10.97
C THR A 365 -7.23 -14.05 12.36
N LEU A 366 -8.47 -13.56 12.47
CA LEU A 366 -9.25 -13.64 13.72
C LEU A 366 -9.92 -14.98 13.96
N SER A 367 -9.89 -15.91 13.00
CA SER A 367 -10.38 -17.28 13.16
C SER A 367 -9.75 -17.95 14.39
N SER A 368 -10.47 -18.89 15.00
CA SER A 368 -9.93 -19.76 16.06
C SER A 368 -8.88 -20.74 15.54
N ASN A 369 -8.86 -21.02 14.25
CA ASN A 369 -7.89 -21.89 13.62
C ASN A 369 -6.53 -21.23 13.40
N TYR A 370 -6.47 -19.89 13.38
CA TYR A 370 -5.21 -19.15 13.33
C TYR A 370 -4.63 -19.00 14.73
N VAL A 371 -3.40 -19.46 14.91
CA VAL A 371 -2.68 -19.46 16.17
C VAL A 371 -1.34 -18.75 15.99
N MET A 372 -1.11 -17.72 16.81
CA MET A 372 0.20 -17.06 16.86
C MET A 372 1.28 -18.03 17.35
N PRO A 373 2.48 -17.99 16.75
CA PRO A 373 3.58 -18.83 17.22
C PRO A 373 4.03 -18.46 18.64
N THR A 374 4.68 -19.41 19.29
CA THR A 374 5.33 -19.18 20.59
C THR A 374 6.77 -18.74 20.36
N ASP A 375 7.19 -17.65 21.00
CA ASP A 375 8.60 -17.26 21.03
C ASP A 375 9.40 -18.25 21.87
N THR A 376 10.48 -18.77 21.30
CA THR A 376 11.30 -19.82 21.95
C THR A 376 12.37 -19.27 22.89
N VAL A 377 12.57 -17.95 22.93
CA VAL A 377 13.52 -17.31 23.85
C VAL A 377 12.81 -16.95 25.15
N GLU A 378 13.34 -17.46 26.25
CA GLU A 378 12.80 -17.18 27.58
C GLU A 378 12.80 -15.65 27.84
N GLY A 379 11.68 -15.14 28.33
CA GLY A 379 11.50 -13.72 28.65
C GLY A 379 10.92 -12.87 27.50
N ASN A 380 10.97 -13.29 26.25
CA ASN A 380 10.35 -12.57 25.15
C ASN A 380 8.81 -12.59 25.25
N GLY A 381 8.23 -13.74 25.55
CA GLY A 381 6.78 -13.92 25.52
C GLY A 381 6.19 -13.45 24.20
N ASN A 382 5.10 -12.68 24.25
CA ASN A 382 4.46 -12.13 23.06
C ASN A 382 5.03 -10.77 22.63
N THR A 383 5.94 -10.20 23.41
CA THR A 383 6.34 -8.79 23.28
C THR A 383 7.24 -8.52 22.07
N LYS A 384 7.88 -9.54 21.53
CA LYS A 384 8.73 -9.46 20.34
C LYS A 384 8.05 -9.93 19.07
N LEU A 385 6.77 -10.31 19.17
CA LEU A 385 5.97 -10.77 18.05
C LEU A 385 4.88 -9.75 17.69
N SER A 386 4.60 -9.64 16.42
CA SER A 386 3.47 -8.87 15.89
C SER A 386 2.77 -9.65 14.79
N VAL A 387 1.52 -9.33 14.52
CA VAL A 387 0.75 -9.93 13.43
C VAL A 387 0.64 -8.96 12.27
N SER A 388 0.84 -9.48 11.05
CA SER A 388 0.65 -8.76 9.79
C SER A 388 -0.76 -8.98 9.28
N VAL A 389 -1.45 -7.89 8.96
CA VAL A 389 -2.73 -7.90 8.24
C VAL A 389 -2.68 -6.84 7.14
N HIS A 390 -3.47 -7.01 6.09
CA HIS A 390 -3.59 -6.04 5.01
C HIS A 390 -4.99 -5.44 4.98
N TYR A 391 -5.15 -4.24 4.41
CA TYR A 391 -6.42 -3.55 4.40
C TYR A 391 -6.67 -2.75 3.12
N TYR A 392 -7.58 -3.26 2.28
CA TYR A 392 -8.00 -2.65 1.01
C TYR A 392 -9.53 -2.60 0.90
N ASN A 393 -10.20 -2.10 1.96
CA ASN A 393 -11.67 -2.05 1.97
C ASN A 393 -12.22 -0.61 2.05
N PRO A 394 -13.34 -0.33 1.35
CA PRO A 394 -14.07 -1.29 0.50
C PRO A 394 -13.29 -1.61 -0.78
N TRP A 395 -13.34 -2.86 -1.23
CA TRP A 395 -12.57 -3.32 -2.39
C TRP A 395 -12.94 -2.55 -3.67
N GLU A 396 -14.21 -2.21 -3.82
CA GLU A 396 -14.73 -1.44 -4.97
C GLU A 396 -14.12 -0.03 -5.07
N PHE A 397 -13.57 0.49 -3.97
CA PHE A 397 -12.87 1.77 -3.92
C PHE A 397 -11.35 1.60 -3.95
N CYS A 398 -10.84 0.57 -3.26
CA CYS A 398 -9.39 0.42 -3.05
C CYS A 398 -8.71 -0.52 -4.05
N GLY A 399 -9.47 -1.47 -4.63
CA GLY A 399 -8.92 -2.59 -5.39
C GLY A 399 -8.33 -2.20 -6.74
N ASP A 400 -7.45 -3.08 -7.22
CA ASP A 400 -6.88 -2.92 -8.56
C ASP A 400 -7.96 -3.07 -9.64
N GLY A 401 -7.88 -2.22 -10.67
CA GLY A 401 -8.87 -2.16 -11.74
C GLY A 401 -10.26 -1.62 -11.33
N MET A 402 -10.44 -1.22 -10.06
CA MET A 402 -11.69 -0.62 -9.59
C MET A 402 -11.67 0.89 -9.79
N SER A 403 -12.81 1.44 -10.19
CA SER A 403 -12.99 2.88 -10.38
C SER A 403 -14.46 3.28 -10.20
N GLY A 404 -14.70 4.56 -9.87
CA GLY A 404 -16.04 5.14 -9.81
C GLY A 404 -16.80 4.88 -8.50
N ALA A 405 -16.26 4.12 -7.56
CA ALA A 405 -16.84 4.01 -6.22
C ALA A 405 -16.55 5.26 -5.40
N THR A 406 -17.46 5.63 -4.50
CA THR A 406 -17.30 6.77 -3.61
C THR A 406 -17.07 6.31 -2.19
N TYR A 407 -16.02 6.82 -1.54
CA TYR A 407 -15.77 6.57 -0.12
C TYR A 407 -16.74 7.37 0.77
N THR A 408 -17.42 6.69 1.69
CA THR A 408 -18.49 7.25 2.52
C THR A 408 -18.23 7.12 4.01
N GLU A 409 -19.00 7.85 4.84
CA GLU A 409 -18.96 7.69 6.31
C GLU A 409 -19.35 6.28 6.76
N LYS A 410 -20.19 5.56 6.00
CA LYS A 410 -20.54 4.17 6.28
C LYS A 410 -19.32 3.23 6.14
N ASP A 411 -18.47 3.51 5.17
CA ASP A 411 -17.24 2.74 4.95
C ASP A 411 -16.24 3.02 6.06
N LYS A 412 -16.12 4.28 6.49
CA LYS A 412 -15.34 4.64 7.67
C LYS A 412 -15.80 3.90 8.93
N GLU A 413 -17.11 3.86 9.19
CA GLU A 413 -17.67 3.10 10.32
C GLU A 413 -17.38 1.60 10.20
N ALA A 414 -17.38 1.04 8.99
CA ALA A 414 -17.01 -0.36 8.75
C ALA A 414 -15.53 -0.59 9.05
N THR A 415 -14.66 0.31 8.64
CA THR A 415 -13.22 0.31 8.96
C THR A 415 -13.01 0.36 10.47
N GLU A 416 -13.67 1.28 11.20
CA GLU A 416 -13.58 1.36 12.67
C GLU A 416 -13.95 0.04 13.35
N LYS A 417 -15.02 -0.61 12.87
CA LYS A 417 -15.46 -1.91 13.41
C LYS A 417 -14.46 -3.02 13.11
N GLN A 418 -13.85 -2.99 11.94
CA GLN A 418 -12.90 -4.01 11.51
C GLN A 418 -11.61 -3.93 12.35
N PHE A 419 -11.04 -2.73 12.46
CA PHE A 419 -9.81 -2.52 13.24
C PHE A 419 -10.01 -2.76 14.74
N ALA A 420 -11.19 -2.46 15.29
CA ALA A 420 -11.48 -2.72 16.69
C ALA A 420 -11.38 -4.20 17.08
N LYS A 421 -11.55 -5.13 16.12
CA LYS A 421 -11.39 -6.57 16.33
C LYS A 421 -9.93 -6.98 16.56
N LEU A 422 -8.96 -6.21 16.03
CA LEU A 422 -7.52 -6.46 16.17
C LEU A 422 -7.04 -6.34 17.62
N LYS A 423 -7.87 -5.75 18.48
CA LYS A 423 -7.67 -5.75 19.92
C LYS A 423 -7.49 -7.15 20.52
N LYS A 424 -8.00 -8.20 19.85
CA LYS A 424 -7.70 -9.60 20.21
C LYS A 424 -6.20 -9.87 20.37
N PHE A 425 -5.37 -9.26 19.50
CA PHE A 425 -3.92 -9.45 19.52
C PHE A 425 -3.24 -8.47 20.48
N THR A 426 -3.61 -7.20 20.43
CA THR A 426 -2.97 -6.19 21.29
C THR A 426 -3.23 -6.42 22.77
N ASP A 427 -4.39 -6.96 23.18
CA ASP A 427 -4.68 -7.32 24.57
C ASP A 427 -3.82 -8.50 25.08
N GLN A 428 -3.25 -9.29 24.18
CA GLN A 428 -2.34 -10.39 24.49
C GLN A 428 -0.86 -9.98 24.48
N GLY A 429 -0.55 -8.71 24.17
CA GLY A 429 0.82 -8.20 24.13
C GLY A 429 1.49 -8.24 22.75
N TYR A 430 0.83 -8.78 21.73
CA TYR A 430 1.34 -8.74 20.35
C TYR A 430 1.23 -7.34 19.75
N GLY A 431 2.20 -6.95 18.92
CA GLY A 431 2.04 -5.83 18.00
C GLY A 431 1.04 -6.14 16.88
N VAL A 432 0.52 -5.12 16.23
CA VAL A 432 -0.26 -5.27 14.99
C VAL A 432 0.27 -4.29 13.95
N ILE A 433 0.68 -4.82 12.83
CA ILE A 433 1.14 -4.04 11.68
C ILE A 433 0.21 -4.32 10.50
N VAL A 434 -0.36 -3.24 9.94
CA VAL A 434 -1.09 -3.32 8.69
C VAL A 434 -0.05 -3.23 7.58
N GLY A 435 0.46 -4.41 7.15
CA GLY A 435 1.60 -4.53 6.25
C GLY A 435 1.37 -3.86 4.90
N GLU A 436 0.11 -3.80 4.49
CA GLU A 436 -0.29 -3.08 3.29
C GLU A 436 -1.65 -2.41 3.47
N PHE A 437 -1.78 -1.18 3.02
CA PHE A 437 -3.03 -0.48 2.82
C PHE A 437 -2.87 0.54 1.69
N GLY A 438 -3.93 0.87 1.00
CA GLY A 438 -3.85 1.85 -0.07
C GLY A 438 -5.09 1.85 -0.96
N VAL A 439 -5.08 2.72 -1.94
CA VAL A 439 -6.03 2.77 -3.05
C VAL A 439 -5.23 2.63 -4.33
N CYS A 440 -5.47 1.56 -5.10
CA CYS A 440 -4.69 1.24 -6.29
C CYS A 440 -4.84 2.31 -7.40
N ASN A 441 -5.99 2.97 -7.45
CA ASN A 441 -6.19 4.15 -8.31
C ASN A 441 -6.20 5.43 -7.46
N PRO A 442 -5.08 6.10 -7.24
CA PRO A 442 -4.99 7.29 -6.39
C PRO A 442 -5.65 8.54 -6.97
N LEU A 443 -6.18 8.47 -8.20
CA LEU A 443 -6.89 9.57 -8.87
C LEU A 443 -8.34 9.73 -8.43
N GLN A 444 -8.90 8.75 -7.73
CA GLN A 444 -10.28 8.78 -7.31
C GLN A 444 -10.53 9.86 -6.26
N ASP A 445 -11.68 10.51 -6.35
CA ASP A 445 -12.12 11.45 -5.32
C ASP A 445 -12.24 10.76 -3.96
N GLY A 446 -11.68 11.36 -2.92
CA GLY A 446 -11.75 10.83 -1.56
C GLY A 446 -10.57 9.97 -1.12
N VAL A 447 -9.58 9.72 -1.98
CA VAL A 447 -8.38 8.93 -1.63
C VAL A 447 -7.67 9.51 -0.42
N THR A 448 -7.35 10.80 -0.41
CA THR A 448 -6.69 11.46 0.72
C THR A 448 -7.47 11.30 2.02
N LYS A 449 -8.81 11.43 1.95
CA LYS A 449 -9.68 11.21 3.10
C LYS A 449 -9.66 9.76 3.58
N TRP A 450 -9.70 8.78 2.66
CA TRP A 450 -9.63 7.37 3.00
C TRP A 450 -8.30 7.01 3.66
N LEU A 451 -7.18 7.50 3.10
CA LEU A 451 -5.84 7.31 3.68
C LEU A 451 -5.79 7.87 5.10
N GLN A 452 -6.20 9.12 5.29
CA GLN A 452 -6.19 9.76 6.60
C GLN A 452 -7.07 9.02 7.60
N ASP A 453 -8.32 8.72 7.25
CA ASP A 453 -9.26 8.01 8.13
C ASP A 453 -8.71 6.63 8.54
N THR A 454 -8.14 5.88 7.59
CA THR A 454 -7.56 4.56 7.87
C THR A 454 -6.36 4.66 8.80
N MET A 455 -5.47 5.63 8.58
CA MET A 455 -4.31 5.87 9.46
C MET A 455 -4.74 6.26 10.87
N GLU A 456 -5.73 7.16 11.01
CA GLU A 456 -6.28 7.55 12.32
C GLU A 456 -6.92 6.38 13.05
N ILE A 457 -7.67 5.55 12.33
CA ILE A 457 -8.33 4.36 12.88
C ILE A 457 -7.30 3.33 13.32
N ALA A 458 -6.27 3.08 12.49
CA ALA A 458 -5.18 2.17 12.81
C ALA A 458 -4.45 2.61 14.09
N ALA A 459 -4.00 3.85 14.14
CA ALA A 459 -3.29 4.40 15.30
C ALA A 459 -4.14 4.36 16.59
N LYS A 460 -5.43 4.66 16.48
CA LYS A 460 -6.38 4.60 17.60
C LYS A 460 -6.53 3.18 18.18
N ASN A 461 -6.30 2.16 17.35
CA ASN A 461 -6.34 0.75 17.73
C ASN A 461 -4.95 0.17 18.07
N GLY A 462 -3.90 1.00 18.08
CA GLY A 462 -2.52 0.58 18.38
C GLY A 462 -1.84 -0.16 17.24
N CYS A 463 -2.27 0.11 16.01
CA CYS A 463 -1.71 -0.45 14.78
C CYS A 463 -0.94 0.62 14.01
N ILE A 464 0.00 0.19 13.19
CA ILE A 464 0.67 1.02 12.18
C ILE A 464 0.30 0.54 10.78
N PRO A 465 -0.18 1.42 9.89
CA PRO A 465 -0.42 1.08 8.49
C PRO A 465 0.77 1.47 7.61
N LEU A 466 1.09 0.61 6.62
CA LEU A 466 2.14 0.84 5.65
C LEU A 466 1.51 0.98 4.26
N LEU A 467 1.64 2.18 3.68
CA LEU A 467 1.10 2.50 2.35
C LEU A 467 1.70 1.56 1.28
N TRP A 468 0.86 0.94 0.49
CA TRP A 468 1.31 0.20 -0.68
C TRP A 468 1.61 1.18 -1.81
N ASP A 469 2.88 1.29 -2.18
CA ASP A 469 3.34 2.11 -3.29
C ASP A 469 4.07 1.26 -4.32
N THR A 470 3.67 1.41 -5.57
CA THR A 470 4.36 0.82 -6.72
C THR A 470 4.85 1.93 -7.64
N PRO A 471 5.76 1.67 -8.58
CA PRO A 471 6.25 2.69 -9.50
C PRO A 471 5.12 3.45 -10.18
N GLY A 472 5.05 4.76 -9.94
CA GLY A 472 4.04 5.63 -10.53
C GLY A 472 2.70 5.68 -9.79
N THR A 473 2.54 5.03 -8.63
CA THR A 473 1.30 5.11 -7.84
C THR A 473 1.28 6.37 -6.98
N TYR A 474 2.03 6.41 -5.89
CA TYR A 474 2.08 7.58 -5.00
C TYR A 474 3.38 8.38 -5.13
N PHE A 475 4.46 7.73 -5.53
CA PHE A 475 5.76 8.37 -5.74
C PHE A 475 6.22 8.29 -7.19
N ASP A 476 6.73 9.42 -7.70
CA ASP A 476 7.69 9.42 -8.80
C ASP A 476 9.06 9.08 -8.21
N ARG A 477 9.47 7.84 -8.35
CA ARG A 477 10.71 7.33 -7.73
C ARG A 477 11.97 7.86 -8.42
N GLU A 478 11.91 8.24 -9.70
CA GLU A 478 13.03 8.88 -10.40
C GLU A 478 13.19 10.34 -9.97
N ALA A 479 12.10 11.09 -9.93
CA ALA A 479 12.10 12.47 -9.45
C ALA A 479 12.30 12.56 -7.92
N CYS A 480 12.02 11.47 -7.20
CA CYS A 480 12.07 11.39 -5.74
C CYS A 480 11.06 12.35 -5.07
N VAL A 481 9.82 12.38 -5.56
CA VAL A 481 8.74 13.22 -5.01
C VAL A 481 7.42 12.45 -4.96
N MET A 482 6.54 12.81 -4.03
CA MET A 482 5.15 12.36 -4.08
C MET A 482 4.44 12.98 -5.29
N GLN A 483 3.56 12.22 -5.94
CA GLN A 483 2.87 12.67 -7.15
C GLN A 483 1.63 13.52 -6.84
N PHE A 484 1.03 13.35 -5.65
CA PHE A 484 -0.24 13.99 -5.27
C PHE A 484 -0.01 14.99 -4.17
N LYS A 485 -0.26 16.26 -4.48
CA LYS A 485 -0.04 17.38 -3.55
C LYS A 485 -0.85 17.23 -2.26
N ASP A 486 -2.12 16.89 -2.37
CA ASP A 486 -3.02 16.74 -1.23
C ASP A 486 -2.63 15.56 -0.32
N VAL A 487 -2.13 14.46 -0.90
CA VAL A 487 -1.57 13.33 -0.15
C VAL A 487 -0.28 13.76 0.56
N ALA A 488 0.63 14.47 -0.13
CA ALA A 488 1.87 14.99 0.45
C ALA A 488 1.58 15.98 1.61
N GLU A 489 0.65 16.92 1.40
CA GLU A 489 0.22 17.86 2.43
C GLU A 489 -0.43 17.16 3.62
N MET A 490 -1.21 16.11 3.38
CA MET A 490 -1.82 15.28 4.43
C MET A 490 -0.73 14.60 5.28
N TYR A 491 0.25 13.91 4.66
CA TYR A 491 1.35 13.26 5.39
C TYR A 491 2.17 14.28 6.17
N ASN A 492 2.60 15.39 5.56
CA ASN A 492 3.32 16.46 6.26
C ASN A 492 2.51 17.00 7.44
N SER A 493 1.20 17.15 7.26
CA SER A 493 0.30 17.68 8.29
C SER A 493 0.19 16.77 9.51
N ILE A 494 0.11 15.44 9.32
CA ILE A 494 -0.10 14.49 10.42
C ILE A 494 1.19 14.06 11.10
N THR A 495 2.33 14.15 10.40
CA THR A 495 3.64 13.74 10.93
C THR A 495 4.46 14.92 11.43
N GLY A 496 4.21 16.11 10.95
CA GLY A 496 5.06 17.30 11.17
C GLY A 496 6.29 17.32 10.28
N ALA A 497 6.36 16.43 9.29
CA ALA A 497 7.40 16.41 8.28
C ALA A 497 7.29 17.59 7.30
N SER A 498 8.28 17.75 6.42
CA SER A 498 8.39 18.87 5.49
C SER A 498 8.78 18.42 4.08
N GLY A 499 8.22 17.28 3.64
CA GLY A 499 8.37 16.81 2.26
C GLY A 499 7.88 17.86 1.27
N ASP A 500 8.47 17.88 0.09
CA ASP A 500 8.16 18.88 -0.92
C ASP A 500 6.70 18.79 -1.36
N THR A 501 5.97 19.88 -1.26
CA THR A 501 4.58 20.03 -1.74
C THR A 501 4.46 20.97 -2.93
N ASN A 502 5.58 21.54 -3.38
CA ASN A 502 5.66 22.28 -4.66
C ASN A 502 5.77 21.26 -5.82
N ILE A 503 4.95 20.23 -5.74
CA ILE A 503 4.83 19.22 -6.76
C ILE A 503 4.25 19.95 -7.97
N ASN A 504 5.09 20.14 -8.98
CA ASN A 504 4.58 20.46 -10.30
C ASN A 504 3.67 19.27 -10.66
N SER A 505 2.38 19.55 -10.71
CA SER A 505 1.32 18.60 -11.02
C SER A 505 1.46 17.94 -12.42
N ASN A 506 2.64 18.01 -13.00
CA ASN A 506 2.98 17.47 -14.32
C ASN A 506 3.53 16.04 -14.27
N THR A 507 3.69 15.43 -13.09
CA THR A 507 4.18 14.05 -12.94
C THR A 507 3.12 13.06 -12.45
N GLY A 508 1.99 13.54 -11.97
CA GLY A 508 0.79 12.73 -11.73
C GLY A 508 -0.29 13.10 -12.75
N PHE A 509 -1.25 12.22 -12.96
CA PHE A 509 -2.39 12.45 -13.83
C PHE A 509 -3.01 13.84 -13.59
N VAL A 510 -2.64 14.80 -14.39
CA VAL A 510 -3.18 16.16 -14.32
C VAL A 510 -4.44 16.18 -15.15
N LYS A 511 -5.53 16.63 -14.54
CA LYS A 511 -6.67 17.12 -15.32
C LYS A 511 -6.16 18.32 -16.11
N ALA A 512 -5.80 18.11 -17.37
CA ALA A 512 -5.06 19.09 -18.15
C ALA A 512 -5.94 20.28 -18.49
N ASP A 513 -5.30 21.41 -18.50
CA ASP A 513 -5.80 22.59 -19.22
C ASP A 513 -5.62 22.34 -20.73
N VAL A 514 -6.62 21.70 -21.34
CA VAL A 514 -6.70 21.45 -22.78
C VAL A 514 -7.83 22.25 -23.38
N ASN A 515 -7.63 22.74 -24.60
CA ASN A 515 -8.65 23.43 -25.35
C ASN A 515 -9.44 22.43 -26.20
N TYR A 516 -10.75 22.50 -26.15
CA TYR A 516 -11.68 21.73 -26.95
C TYR A 516 -12.27 22.62 -28.04
N TYR A 517 -12.17 22.19 -29.30
CA TYR A 517 -12.70 22.90 -30.45
C TYR A 517 -13.79 22.05 -31.11
N THR A 518 -14.94 22.65 -31.42
CA THR A 518 -16.00 22.00 -32.20
C THR A 518 -15.80 22.17 -33.70
N THR A 519 -15.06 23.19 -34.09
CA THR A 519 -14.69 23.51 -35.51
C THR A 519 -13.26 23.96 -35.57
N LEU A 520 -12.60 23.65 -36.66
CA LEU A 520 -11.24 24.09 -36.93
C LEU A 520 -11.22 25.41 -37.72
N PRO A 521 -10.20 26.27 -37.51
CA PRO A 521 -9.97 27.41 -38.40
C PRO A 521 -9.60 26.95 -39.81
N GLU A 522 -9.86 27.81 -40.84
CA GLU A 522 -9.55 27.51 -42.23
C GLU A 522 -8.04 27.25 -42.47
N SER A 523 -7.18 27.79 -41.58
CA SER A 523 -5.72 27.58 -41.63
C SER A 523 -5.30 26.18 -41.21
N ALA A 524 -6.16 25.41 -40.53
CA ALA A 524 -5.83 24.10 -40.01
C ALA A 524 -5.48 23.11 -41.14
N LYS A 525 -4.33 22.47 -41.00
CA LYS A 525 -3.87 21.44 -41.95
C LYS A 525 -3.84 20.09 -41.25
N GLN A 526 -4.45 19.09 -41.89
CA GLN A 526 -4.29 17.71 -41.48
C GLN A 526 -2.83 17.29 -41.74
N VAL A 527 -2.19 16.79 -40.71
CA VAL A 527 -0.77 16.38 -40.75
C VAL A 527 -0.59 14.88 -40.54
N PHE A 528 -1.59 14.21 -39.97
CA PHE A 528 -1.61 12.78 -39.80
C PHE A 528 -3.04 12.26 -39.77
N GLN A 529 -3.27 11.05 -40.25
CA GLN A 529 -4.52 10.34 -40.11
C GLN A 529 -4.28 8.83 -40.08
N TRP A 530 -4.88 8.19 -39.10
CA TRP A 530 -5.10 6.76 -39.06
C TRP A 530 -6.60 6.48 -39.01
N LYS A 531 -7.06 5.46 -39.70
CA LYS A 531 -8.44 4.97 -39.67
C LYS A 531 -8.42 3.45 -39.61
N GLY A 532 -9.30 2.89 -38.79
CA GLY A 532 -9.43 1.45 -38.69
C GLY A 532 -10.31 0.99 -37.58
N GLU A 533 -10.45 -0.32 -37.42
CA GLU A 533 -11.15 -0.92 -36.32
C GLU A 533 -10.16 -1.66 -35.42
N TRP A 534 -10.16 -1.28 -34.17
CA TRP A 534 -9.35 -1.89 -33.17
C TRP A 534 -10.18 -2.89 -32.35
N LYS A 535 -9.82 -4.16 -32.35
CA LYS A 535 -10.49 -5.20 -31.58
C LYS A 535 -9.72 -5.50 -30.32
N LYS A 536 -10.44 -5.55 -29.20
CA LYS A 536 -9.92 -6.08 -27.95
C LYS A 536 -9.51 -7.53 -28.16
N ASN A 537 -8.42 -7.91 -27.55
CA ASN A 537 -7.70 -9.15 -27.65
C ASN A 537 -8.56 -10.41 -27.52
N ASP A 538 -8.84 -11.05 -28.62
CA ASP A 538 -9.27 -12.44 -28.73
C ASP A 538 -8.27 -13.28 -29.56
N GLY A 539 -7.04 -12.77 -29.69
CA GLY A 539 -6.01 -13.38 -30.55
C GLY A 539 -6.19 -13.13 -32.04
N SER A 540 -7.20 -12.36 -32.45
CA SER A 540 -7.41 -12.00 -33.84
C SER A 540 -6.80 -10.66 -34.18
N ASN A 541 -6.29 -10.54 -35.40
CA ASN A 541 -5.65 -9.35 -35.92
C ASN A 541 -6.51 -8.10 -35.77
N ILE A 542 -5.88 -7.00 -35.37
CA ILE A 542 -6.47 -5.68 -35.44
C ILE A 542 -6.71 -5.40 -36.94
N GLY A 543 -7.96 -5.41 -37.35
CA GLY A 543 -8.31 -5.27 -38.75
C GLY A 543 -8.16 -3.85 -39.19
N LEU A 544 -7.21 -3.59 -40.04
CA LEU A 544 -7.14 -2.39 -40.84
C LEU A 544 -6.70 -2.76 -42.25
N ASP A 545 -7.57 -2.54 -43.19
CA ASP A 545 -7.34 -2.49 -44.62
C ASP A 545 -6.04 -3.13 -45.14
N GLY A 546 -5.74 -4.34 -44.70
CA GLY A 546 -4.69 -5.20 -45.20
C GLY A 546 -3.23 -4.84 -44.89
N ASN A 547 -2.95 -3.83 -44.06
CA ASN A 547 -1.59 -3.33 -43.81
C ASN A 547 -1.09 -3.50 -42.37
N LEU A 548 -1.52 -4.56 -41.68
CA LEU A 548 -1.01 -4.88 -40.35
C LEU A 548 0.31 -5.65 -40.47
N VAL A 549 1.38 -5.12 -39.89
CA VAL A 549 2.64 -5.83 -39.76
C VAL A 549 2.81 -6.18 -38.28
N THR A 550 2.66 -7.43 -37.93
CA THR A 550 3.01 -7.93 -36.61
C THR A 550 4.48 -8.29 -36.58
N SER A 551 5.25 -7.66 -35.72
CA SER A 551 6.54 -8.17 -35.34
C SER A 551 6.41 -8.88 -33.99
N SER A 552 6.75 -10.14 -33.95
CA SER A 552 6.94 -10.99 -32.76
C SER A 552 6.30 -10.47 -31.45
N GLY A 553 5.01 -10.41 -31.39
CA GLY A 553 4.24 -10.49 -30.16
C GLY A 553 3.90 -9.20 -29.44
N ILE A 554 4.60 -8.09 -29.57
CA ILE A 554 4.37 -6.92 -28.71
C ILE A 554 4.09 -5.62 -29.47
N GLU A 555 4.50 -5.49 -30.72
CA GLU A 555 4.38 -4.26 -31.49
C GLU A 555 3.66 -4.49 -32.80
N GLN A 556 2.56 -3.78 -33.01
CA GLN A 556 1.84 -3.79 -34.28
C GLN A 556 1.98 -2.42 -34.95
N PHE A 557 2.60 -2.40 -36.13
CA PHE A 557 2.81 -1.18 -36.89
C PHE A 557 1.76 -1.05 -37.99
N ILE A 558 1.08 0.08 -38.02
CA ILE A 558 0.11 0.40 -39.07
C ILE A 558 0.69 1.51 -39.93
N LYS A 559 0.88 1.22 -41.22
CA LYS A 559 1.30 2.20 -42.21
C LYS A 559 0.06 2.85 -42.82
N THR A 560 -0.11 4.15 -42.64
CA THR A 560 -1.20 4.89 -43.30
C THR A 560 -0.66 5.59 -44.56
N GLU A 561 -1.53 5.83 -45.54
CA GLU A 561 -1.12 6.44 -46.83
C GLU A 561 -0.52 7.84 -46.71
N SER A 562 -0.68 8.51 -45.57
CA SER A 562 -0.19 9.87 -45.31
C SER A 562 1.08 9.95 -44.49
N VAL A 563 1.73 8.82 -44.16
CA VAL A 563 2.84 8.75 -43.21
C VAL A 563 4.16 8.56 -43.93
N SER A 564 5.13 9.42 -43.62
CA SER A 564 6.51 9.23 -44.02
C SER A 564 7.16 8.07 -43.29
N GLU A 565 8.31 7.57 -43.74
CA GLU A 565 9.04 6.46 -43.10
C GLU A 565 9.37 6.72 -41.62
N ASN A 566 9.32 7.97 -41.16
CA ASN A 566 9.58 8.38 -39.77
C ASN A 566 8.32 8.64 -38.94
N GLU A 567 7.13 8.50 -39.52
CA GLU A 567 5.85 8.75 -38.88
C GLU A 567 5.09 7.44 -38.75
N GLN A 568 4.74 7.04 -37.53
CA GLN A 568 4.18 5.72 -37.26
C GLN A 568 3.13 5.81 -36.15
N ILE A 569 2.13 4.96 -36.23
CA ILE A 569 1.28 4.62 -35.10
C ILE A 569 1.42 3.14 -34.83
N THR A 570 1.52 2.80 -33.54
CA THR A 570 1.68 1.43 -33.07
C THR A 570 0.68 1.17 -31.97
N PHE A 571 0.10 -0.02 -31.91
CA PHE A 571 -0.80 -0.47 -30.87
C PHE A 571 -0.16 -1.61 -30.10
N ASN A 572 -0.41 -1.70 -28.78
CA ASN A 572 0.05 -2.85 -28.03
C ASN A 572 -0.90 -4.05 -28.19
N ASP A 573 -0.45 -5.22 -27.76
CA ASP A 573 -1.20 -6.48 -27.87
C ASP A 573 -2.56 -6.48 -27.18
N TRP A 574 -2.73 -5.61 -26.19
CA TRP A 574 -3.96 -5.51 -25.40
C TRP A 574 -5.02 -4.63 -26.06
N GLY A 575 -4.61 -3.99 -27.16
CA GLY A 575 -5.55 -3.29 -28.02
C GLY A 575 -6.18 -2.02 -27.44
N TYR A 576 -5.70 -1.45 -26.35
CA TYR A 576 -6.22 -0.20 -25.78
C TYR A 576 -5.19 0.92 -25.64
N GLN A 577 -3.97 0.67 -26.08
CA GLN A 577 -2.89 1.65 -26.06
C GLN A 577 -2.38 1.90 -27.45
N SER A 578 -2.16 3.15 -27.81
CA SER A 578 -1.53 3.53 -29.07
C SER A 578 -0.35 4.46 -28.85
N PHE A 579 0.65 4.32 -29.69
CA PHE A 579 1.89 5.08 -29.65
C PHE A 579 2.06 5.80 -31.00
N LEU A 580 1.92 7.12 -30.99
CA LEU A 580 2.01 7.95 -32.18
C LEU A 580 3.36 8.67 -32.23
N LYS A 581 4.15 8.36 -33.25
CA LYS A 581 5.42 9.04 -33.55
C LYS A 581 5.24 9.99 -34.71
N LEU A 582 5.43 11.28 -34.48
CA LEU A 582 5.49 12.32 -35.52
C LEU A 582 6.73 13.17 -35.29
N ASP A 583 7.12 13.94 -36.31
CA ASP A 583 8.10 15.01 -36.11
C ASP A 583 7.42 16.25 -35.51
N TRP A 584 7.22 16.17 -34.17
CA TRP A 584 6.49 17.17 -33.42
C TRP A 584 7.12 18.58 -33.48
N SER A 585 8.42 18.68 -33.82
CA SER A 585 9.11 19.97 -33.96
C SER A 585 8.52 20.85 -35.07
N LYS A 586 7.79 20.23 -36.02
CA LYS A 586 7.15 20.93 -37.14
C LYS A 586 5.80 21.56 -36.79
N TYR A 587 5.21 21.25 -35.64
CA TYR A 587 3.84 21.63 -35.32
C TYR A 587 3.80 22.57 -34.12
N LYS A 588 3.20 23.75 -34.28
CA LYS A 588 3.11 24.75 -33.23
C LYS A 588 1.90 24.52 -32.30
N ASN A 589 0.72 24.32 -32.92
CA ASN A 589 -0.55 24.14 -32.20
C ASN A 589 -1.27 22.90 -32.73
N PRO A 590 -0.73 21.69 -32.45
CA PRO A 590 -1.38 20.46 -32.89
C PRO A 590 -2.62 20.14 -32.04
N VAL A 591 -3.67 19.68 -32.71
CA VAL A 591 -4.88 19.15 -32.10
C VAL A 591 -5.15 17.73 -32.61
N VAL A 592 -5.74 16.92 -31.74
CA VAL A 592 -6.09 15.53 -32.06
C VAL A 592 -7.60 15.38 -32.10
N TYR A 593 -8.07 14.70 -33.12
CA TYR A 593 -9.47 14.30 -33.27
C TYR A 593 -9.55 12.79 -33.33
N CYS A 594 -10.33 12.18 -32.43
CA CYS A 594 -10.59 10.75 -32.45
C CYS A 594 -12.06 10.49 -32.79
N THR A 595 -12.30 9.44 -33.58
CA THR A 595 -13.63 8.87 -33.71
C THR A 595 -13.71 7.54 -33.01
N PHE A 596 -14.87 7.24 -32.47
CA PHE A 596 -15.11 6.05 -31.66
C PHE A 596 -16.29 5.25 -32.26
N LYS A 597 -16.33 3.96 -31.99
CA LYS A 597 -17.43 3.09 -32.41
C LYS A 597 -18.68 3.39 -31.59
N GLU A 598 -19.80 3.61 -32.28
CA GLU A 598 -21.07 4.11 -31.67
C GLU A 598 -21.78 3.14 -30.69
N ASP A 599 -21.28 1.93 -30.47
CA ASP A 599 -22.07 0.83 -29.89
C ASP A 599 -21.72 0.48 -28.45
N THR A 600 -21.42 1.49 -27.64
CA THR A 600 -21.19 1.26 -26.19
C THR A 600 -22.03 2.25 -25.38
N ALA A 601 -23.28 1.89 -25.12
CA ALA A 601 -24.27 2.71 -24.42
C ALA A 601 -23.89 3.10 -22.99
N ASP A 602 -22.80 2.54 -22.40
CA ASP A 602 -22.35 2.76 -21.04
C ASP A 602 -20.85 3.06 -20.94
N ALA A 603 -20.20 3.53 -22.00
CA ALA A 603 -18.79 3.84 -21.96
C ALA A 603 -18.52 5.13 -21.19
N VAL A 604 -18.23 4.97 -19.92
CA VAL A 604 -17.61 5.98 -19.06
C VAL A 604 -16.11 5.71 -19.12
N GLY A 605 -15.38 6.43 -19.98
CA GLY A 605 -13.98 6.12 -20.18
C GLY A 605 -13.09 7.34 -20.10
N GLU A 606 -11.87 7.09 -19.73
CA GLU A 606 -10.79 8.06 -19.72
C GLU A 606 -9.90 7.88 -20.94
N VAL A 607 -9.49 8.99 -21.54
CA VAL A 607 -8.44 9.00 -22.55
C VAL A 607 -7.23 9.70 -21.96
N GLN A 608 -6.11 9.01 -21.98
CA GLN A 608 -4.86 9.54 -21.46
C GLN A 608 -3.89 9.89 -22.57
N PHE A 609 -3.26 11.06 -22.45
CA PHE A 609 -2.07 11.42 -23.19
C PHE A 609 -0.84 11.26 -22.31
N ALA A 610 0.23 10.73 -22.87
CA ALA A 610 1.52 10.66 -22.20
C ALA A 610 2.67 10.74 -23.21
N THR A 611 3.91 10.81 -22.72
CA THR A 611 5.10 10.71 -23.58
C THR A 611 5.93 9.49 -23.22
N THR A 612 6.59 8.89 -24.20
CA THR A 612 7.51 7.78 -24.01
C THR A 612 8.74 7.87 -24.90
N LYS A 613 9.87 7.34 -24.42
CA LYS A 613 11.12 7.27 -25.19
C LYS A 613 10.99 6.36 -26.42
N LYS A 614 10.33 5.25 -26.22
CA LYS A 614 10.02 4.22 -27.20
C LYS A 614 8.78 3.46 -26.75
N ILE A 615 8.24 2.62 -27.58
CA ILE A 615 7.00 1.87 -27.32
C ILE A 615 7.05 1.10 -25.99
N ASN A 616 8.20 0.52 -25.64
CA ASN A 616 8.44 -0.20 -24.37
C ASN A 616 9.18 0.66 -23.33
N GLY A 617 9.17 1.98 -23.47
CA GLY A 617 9.87 2.90 -22.57
C GLY A 617 8.99 3.35 -21.41
N SER A 618 9.65 3.93 -20.39
CA SER A 618 8.94 4.52 -19.25
C SER A 618 8.08 5.70 -19.71
N ILE A 619 6.80 5.66 -19.35
CA ILE A 619 5.87 6.77 -19.51
C ILE A 619 6.14 7.73 -18.37
N LYS A 620 6.32 9.03 -18.67
CA LYS A 620 6.67 10.01 -17.64
C LYS A 620 5.63 11.10 -17.43
N ASP A 621 4.97 11.54 -18.49
CA ASP A 621 3.99 12.61 -18.39
C ASP A 621 2.65 12.04 -18.83
N THR A 622 1.65 12.06 -17.95
CA THR A 622 0.31 11.58 -18.28
C THR A 622 -0.72 12.65 -17.99
N VAL A 623 -1.62 12.83 -18.93
CA VAL A 623 -2.75 13.75 -18.84
C VAL A 623 -4.02 12.98 -19.14
N THR A 624 -4.96 12.99 -18.20
CA THR A 624 -6.24 12.29 -18.34
C THR A 624 -7.34 13.23 -18.77
N LEU A 625 -8.15 12.79 -19.72
CA LEU A 625 -9.32 13.49 -20.25
C LEU A 625 -10.53 12.56 -20.17
N ASP A 626 -11.69 13.13 -19.84
CA ASP A 626 -12.95 12.41 -19.96
C ASP A 626 -13.27 12.13 -21.42
N TYR A 627 -13.68 10.90 -21.74
CA TYR A 627 -14.10 10.52 -23.08
C TYR A 627 -15.24 11.41 -23.60
N GLU A 628 -16.25 11.70 -22.77
CA GLU A 628 -17.37 12.57 -23.16
C GLU A 628 -16.91 13.99 -23.49
N ALA A 629 -15.89 14.48 -22.81
CA ALA A 629 -15.32 15.80 -23.10
C ALA A 629 -14.60 15.81 -24.45
N TRP A 630 -14.02 14.69 -24.88
CA TRP A 630 -13.31 14.54 -26.15
C TRP A 630 -14.24 14.20 -27.31
N ASN A 631 -15.23 13.36 -27.09
CA ASN A 631 -16.06 12.82 -28.18
C ASN A 631 -16.65 13.94 -29.05
N GLY A 632 -16.41 13.85 -30.36
CA GLY A 632 -16.86 14.83 -31.34
C GLY A 632 -16.11 16.17 -31.33
N LYS A 633 -14.96 16.28 -30.64
CA LYS A 633 -14.19 17.52 -30.55
C LYS A 633 -12.73 17.30 -30.93
N TYR A 634 -12.11 18.38 -31.39
CA TYR A 634 -10.66 18.47 -31.58
C TYR A 634 -10.04 18.93 -30.25
N VAL A 635 -9.05 18.20 -29.76
CA VAL A 635 -8.45 18.45 -28.43
C VAL A 635 -7.00 18.88 -28.63
N SER A 636 -6.62 20.01 -28.02
CA SER A 636 -5.23 20.44 -28.04
C SER A 636 -4.35 19.48 -27.28
N ILE A 637 -3.15 19.24 -27.78
CA ILE A 637 -2.14 18.50 -26.99
C ILE A 637 -1.74 19.37 -25.81
N PRO A 638 -1.74 18.84 -24.56
CA PRO A 638 -1.29 19.59 -23.40
C PRO A 638 0.09 20.18 -23.60
N GLY A 639 0.28 21.43 -23.21
CA GLY A 639 1.53 22.17 -23.45
C GLY A 639 2.78 21.48 -22.90
N SER A 640 2.68 20.84 -21.73
CA SER A 640 3.76 20.07 -21.13
C SER A 640 4.17 18.87 -21.99
N ILE A 641 3.19 18.10 -22.47
CA ILE A 641 3.42 16.95 -23.35
C ILE A 641 4.02 17.41 -24.68
N LEU A 642 3.44 18.43 -25.30
CA LEU A 642 3.93 18.95 -26.55
C LEU A 642 5.38 19.46 -26.44
N ASN A 643 5.68 20.20 -25.37
CA ASN A 643 7.03 20.68 -25.11
C ASN A 643 8.03 19.52 -24.98
N THR A 644 7.68 18.48 -24.24
CA THR A 644 8.54 17.29 -24.11
C THR A 644 8.76 16.60 -25.46
N LEU A 645 7.69 16.41 -26.24
CA LEU A 645 7.79 15.81 -27.58
C LEU A 645 8.65 16.62 -28.56
N GLN A 646 8.70 17.94 -28.38
CA GLN A 646 9.47 18.86 -29.22
C GLN A 646 10.94 18.98 -28.82
N THR A 647 11.23 18.94 -27.51
CA THR A 647 12.56 19.26 -26.96
C THR A 647 13.38 18.05 -26.53
N ASP A 648 12.72 16.98 -26.06
CA ASP A 648 13.40 15.77 -25.62
C ASP A 648 13.86 14.94 -26.84
N THR A 649 15.15 14.64 -26.90
CA THR A 649 15.73 13.90 -28.03
C THR A 649 15.37 12.42 -28.04
N GLU A 650 14.94 11.87 -26.92
CA GLU A 650 14.60 10.46 -26.77
C GLU A 650 13.08 10.21 -26.71
N ARG A 651 12.29 11.15 -26.19
CA ARG A 651 10.84 11.01 -26.07
C ARG A 651 10.14 11.47 -27.33
N LYS A 652 9.95 10.56 -28.27
CA LYS A 652 9.40 10.82 -29.60
C LYS A 652 7.98 10.31 -29.81
N TYR A 653 7.45 9.52 -28.86
CA TYR A 653 6.14 8.93 -28.99
C TYR A 653 5.14 9.62 -28.08
N MET A 654 4.04 10.09 -28.64
CA MET A 654 2.85 10.42 -27.90
C MET A 654 2.04 9.14 -27.69
N TYR A 655 1.75 8.85 -26.46
CA TYR A 655 1.06 7.65 -26.01
C TYR A 655 -0.38 8.00 -25.67
N PHE A 656 -1.32 7.17 -26.15
CA PHE A 656 -2.73 7.24 -25.80
C PHE A 656 -3.17 5.95 -25.14
N THR A 657 -3.91 6.06 -24.04
CA THR A 657 -4.67 4.96 -23.46
C THR A 657 -6.15 5.28 -23.54
N PHE A 658 -6.93 4.32 -24.01
CA PHE A 658 -8.37 4.43 -24.15
C PHE A 658 -9.09 3.49 -23.16
N GLY A 659 -8.65 3.43 -21.91
CA GLY A 659 -9.21 2.55 -20.88
C GLY A 659 -10.71 2.77 -20.73
N ASN A 660 -11.51 1.72 -20.70
CA ASN A 660 -12.98 1.72 -20.64
C ASN A 660 -13.71 2.64 -21.64
N ALA A 661 -12.99 3.37 -22.48
CA ALA A 661 -13.56 4.18 -23.55
C ALA A 661 -14.04 3.28 -24.71
N PRO A 662 -14.97 3.76 -25.55
CA PRO A 662 -15.31 3.08 -26.78
C PRO A 662 -14.08 2.82 -27.65
N VAL A 663 -14.16 1.78 -28.48
CA VAL A 663 -13.08 1.46 -29.42
C VAL A 663 -12.83 2.64 -30.36
N VAL A 664 -11.59 3.13 -30.41
CA VAL A 664 -11.21 4.19 -31.32
C VAL A 664 -11.18 3.66 -32.76
N THR A 665 -11.78 4.40 -33.69
CA THR A 665 -11.86 4.05 -35.11
C THR A 665 -11.05 4.98 -36.01
N SER A 666 -10.65 6.14 -35.50
CA SER A 666 -9.66 6.98 -36.18
C SER A 666 -8.94 7.89 -35.20
N ILE A 667 -7.69 8.20 -35.51
CA ILE A 667 -6.91 9.25 -34.86
C ILE A 667 -6.41 10.19 -35.97
N THR A 668 -6.76 11.45 -35.88
CA THR A 668 -6.37 12.47 -36.87
C THR A 668 -5.69 13.62 -36.10
N VAL A 669 -4.55 14.05 -36.61
CA VAL A 669 -3.84 15.21 -36.06
C VAL A 669 -3.92 16.35 -37.07
N TYR A 670 -4.29 17.51 -36.58
CA TYR A 670 -4.27 18.76 -37.31
C TYR A 670 -3.29 19.74 -36.68
N ASN A 671 -2.58 20.50 -37.49
CA ASN A 671 -1.84 21.65 -37.01
C ASN A 671 -2.63 22.91 -37.32
N LEU A 672 -2.96 23.70 -36.32
CA LEU A 672 -3.79 24.89 -36.44
C LEU A 672 -3.04 26.09 -37.07
N GLY A 673 -1.71 26.00 -37.17
CA GLY A 673 -0.87 27.11 -37.61
C GLY A 673 -0.52 28.08 -36.46
N GLU A 674 -0.12 29.30 -36.85
CA GLU A 674 0.26 30.38 -35.88
C GLU A 674 -0.92 30.84 -35.06
#